data_9b5ba5ffc90e29814539066a617e586f
#
_entry.id   9b5ba5ffc90e29814539066a617e586f
#
_cell.length_a   1.000
_cell.length_b   1.000
_cell.length_c   1.000
_cell.angle_alpha   90.00
_cell.angle_beta   90.00
_cell.angle_gamma   90.00
#
_symmetry.space_group_name_H-M   'P 1'
#
loop_
_entity.id
_entity.type
_entity.pdbx_description
1 polymer ?
#
loop_
_entity_poly.entity_id
_entity_poly.type
_entity_poly.pdbx_seq_one_letter_code
_entity_poly.pdbx_strand_id
1 'polypeptide(L)'
;MSKGQTKKTREAAGNRRKLTRAEKKQIAEAIRKAKGDGKARTAQQTIPYLAMYPDGICKVTEKRYSKCVVFEDINYQLAQADDKTAIFENWCDFLNYFDASVSVQLSFINQGTQREQAEKAISIPAQEDAFNSIRTEYSDMLKNQLSKGNNGLVKHKYITFTVEADNKAAAKSRLSRIETDVLNNFKVLGVTARPLSGYERLKVLHGVFHPEGEPFSFSFDWLTPTGLTTKDFIAPSSFRFGEGRYFRMGKKIGAASFLEILAPELNDRMLADILDLETGVIVNLHIRSIDQSEAIKTIKRKITDLDKMKIEEQKKAVRSGYDMDIIPSDLATFGSEAKNLLQDLQSRNERMFLLTFLVVNMADTKRKLENDIFAAAGIAQKYNCRLTRLDYQQEAGLLSSVPIGENLIPIQRGLTTSSTAIFIPFITQELFQTGQALYYGLNALSNNMILCDRKQLKNPNGLILGTPGSGKSFAAKREMTNAFLITDDDIIICDPEAEYFSLVQRLNGQVIRLSPTGRGIDGKPQYVNPMDINLNYSEDDNPLALKSDFILSLCELVIGGKEGLQPVDKTVIDRAVRNVYRPFLAGPDPAKMPILGDLYDELLRQPEPEAARIAAALELYVSGSLNVFNHRTN
;
A
#
# COMPACT_ATOMS: atom_id res chain seq x y z
N MET A 1 66.06 -23.70 -19.51
CA MET A 1 65.01 -23.04 -18.72
C MET A 1 63.65 -23.28 -19.39
N SER A 2 62.97 -24.38 -19.15
CA SER A 2 61.60 -24.65 -19.62
C SER A 2 61.11 -26.01 -19.11
N LYS A 3 60.87 -26.17 -17.84
CA LYS A 3 60.18 -27.36 -17.28
C LYS A 3 59.44 -27.04 -15.96
N GLY A 4 59.24 -25.74 -15.63
CA GLY A 4 58.64 -25.33 -14.34
C GLY A 4 57.20 -24.79 -14.41
N GLN A 5 56.63 -24.58 -15.61
CA GLN A 5 55.32 -23.92 -15.71
C GLN A 5 54.12 -24.83 -16.02
N THR A 6 54.35 -26.11 -16.27
CA THR A 6 53.28 -27.07 -16.61
C THR A 6 52.73 -27.87 -15.42
N LYS A 7 53.22 -27.66 -14.20
CA LYS A 7 52.72 -28.38 -13.04
C LYS A 7 51.68 -27.61 -12.20
N LYS A 8 51.67 -26.27 -12.28
CA LYS A 8 50.69 -25.43 -11.54
C LYS A 8 49.28 -25.34 -12.17
N THR A 9 49.12 -25.67 -13.42
CA THR A 9 47.82 -25.67 -14.15
C THR A 9 47.04 -26.99 -14.05
N ARG A 10 47.63 -28.02 -13.44
CA ARG A 10 46.94 -29.32 -13.23
C ARG A 10 46.37 -29.54 -11.84
N GLU A 11 46.68 -28.71 -10.87
CA GLU A 11 46.14 -28.80 -9.49
C GLU A 11 44.84 -28.00 -9.30
N ALA A 12 44.43 -27.13 -10.24
CA ALA A 12 43.14 -26.44 -10.22
C ALA A 12 41.99 -27.21 -10.88
N ALA A 13 42.20 -28.43 -11.35
CA ALA A 13 41.14 -29.37 -11.75
C ALA A 13 40.70 -30.18 -10.52
N GLY A 14 40.27 -29.44 -9.45
CA GLY A 14 39.82 -29.99 -8.20
C GLY A 14 38.74 -31.02 -8.34
N ASN A 15 38.93 -32.09 -7.66
CA ASN A 15 38.01 -33.11 -7.11
C ASN A 15 36.56 -33.00 -7.58
N ARG A 16 36.28 -33.32 -8.84
CA ARG A 16 34.91 -33.57 -9.29
C ARG A 16 34.45 -34.86 -8.65
N ARG A 17 33.73 -34.75 -7.53
CA ARG A 17 33.03 -35.85 -6.88
C ARG A 17 32.29 -36.66 -7.96
N LYS A 18 32.66 -37.93 -8.12
CA LYS A 18 31.98 -38.81 -9.06
C LYS A 18 30.56 -39.04 -8.57
N LEU A 19 29.58 -38.64 -9.36
CA LEU A 19 28.16 -38.85 -9.07
C LEU A 19 27.89 -40.31 -8.82
N THR A 20 27.15 -40.63 -7.77
CA THR A 20 26.68 -41.98 -7.45
C THR A 20 25.70 -42.48 -8.52
N ARG A 21 25.47 -43.77 -8.57
CA ARG A 21 24.49 -44.37 -9.50
C ARG A 21 23.07 -43.85 -9.25
N ALA A 22 22.72 -43.57 -7.97
CA ALA A 22 21.44 -42.99 -7.58
C ALA A 22 21.30 -41.53 -8.07
N GLU A 23 22.33 -40.69 -7.87
CA GLU A 23 22.35 -39.29 -8.36
C GLU A 23 22.25 -39.22 -9.88
N LYS A 24 22.97 -40.10 -10.60
CA LYS A 24 22.86 -40.21 -12.06
C LYS A 24 21.46 -40.63 -12.52
N LYS A 25 20.79 -41.52 -11.78
CA LYS A 25 19.40 -41.91 -12.08
C LYS A 25 18.42 -40.77 -11.82
N GLN A 26 18.58 -40.04 -10.73
CA GLN A 26 17.77 -38.82 -10.43
C GLN A 26 17.97 -37.72 -11.48
N ILE A 27 19.21 -37.48 -11.90
CA ILE A 27 19.52 -36.50 -12.97
C ILE A 27 18.89 -36.98 -14.29
N ALA A 28 19.00 -38.26 -14.64
CA ALA A 28 18.41 -38.81 -15.85
C ALA A 28 16.86 -38.74 -15.81
N GLU A 29 16.23 -38.98 -14.67
CA GLU A 29 14.79 -38.83 -14.47
C GLU A 29 14.36 -37.35 -14.53
N ALA A 30 15.14 -36.41 -13.96
CA ALA A 30 14.90 -34.99 -14.05
C ALA A 30 15.01 -34.47 -15.48
N ILE A 31 16.04 -34.91 -16.22
CA ILE A 31 16.22 -34.61 -17.64
C ILE A 31 15.07 -35.21 -18.48
N ARG A 32 14.62 -36.41 -18.17
CA ARG A 32 13.50 -37.06 -18.87
C ARG A 32 12.17 -36.34 -18.57
N LYS A 33 11.93 -35.92 -17.34
CA LYS A 33 10.78 -35.07 -16.97
C LYS A 33 10.85 -33.69 -17.65
N ALA A 34 12.03 -33.08 -17.69
CA ALA A 34 12.24 -31.78 -18.34
C ALA A 34 12.10 -31.84 -19.87
N LYS A 35 12.48 -32.97 -20.49
CA LYS A 35 12.32 -33.17 -21.94
C LYS A 35 10.87 -33.46 -22.37
N GLY A 36 9.97 -33.80 -21.42
CA GLY A 36 8.60 -34.21 -21.74
C GLY A 36 8.52 -35.40 -22.70
N ASP A 37 7.32 -35.85 -23.03
CA ASP A 37 7.08 -36.94 -23.99
C ASP A 37 7.29 -36.51 -25.48
N GLY A 38 8.07 -35.48 -25.73
CA GLY A 38 8.41 -35.00 -27.08
C GLY A 38 7.25 -34.35 -27.87
N LYS A 39 6.05 -34.25 -27.29
CA LYS A 39 4.93 -33.51 -27.88
C LYS A 39 5.00 -32.04 -27.49
N ALA A 40 4.97 -31.16 -28.48
CA ALA A 40 4.86 -29.73 -28.25
C ALA A 40 3.56 -29.44 -27.46
N ARG A 41 3.70 -28.81 -26.29
CA ARG A 41 2.54 -28.35 -25.52
C ARG A 41 2.02 -27.05 -26.07
N THR A 42 0.71 -26.86 -26.06
CA THR A 42 0.13 -25.53 -26.36
C THR A 42 0.39 -24.57 -25.19
N ALA A 43 0.26 -23.27 -25.43
CA ALA A 43 0.40 -22.28 -24.37
C ALA A 43 -0.59 -22.55 -23.22
N GLN A 44 -1.82 -22.91 -23.52
CA GLN A 44 -2.85 -23.27 -22.53
C GLN A 44 -2.44 -24.49 -21.68
N GLN A 45 -1.86 -25.53 -22.30
CA GLN A 45 -1.41 -26.73 -21.61
C GLN A 45 -0.21 -26.47 -20.69
N THR A 46 0.55 -25.41 -20.95
CA THR A 46 1.70 -25.02 -20.13
C THR A 46 1.26 -24.37 -18.81
N ILE A 47 0.13 -23.66 -18.78
CA ILE A 47 -0.36 -22.96 -17.59
C ILE A 47 -0.77 -23.96 -16.50
N PRO A 48 -0.21 -23.89 -15.26
CA PRO A 48 -0.25 -24.97 -14.29
C PRO A 48 -1.48 -24.94 -13.36
N TYR A 49 -2.71 -24.86 -13.89
CA TYR A 49 -3.93 -25.11 -13.13
C TYR A 49 -4.94 -25.89 -13.98
N LEU A 50 -5.89 -26.55 -13.35
CA LEU A 50 -6.90 -27.36 -14.03
C LEU A 50 -8.19 -26.58 -14.33
N ALA A 51 -8.69 -25.83 -13.34
CA ALA A 51 -9.90 -25.02 -13.50
C ALA A 51 -9.90 -23.79 -12.59
N MET A 52 -10.49 -22.69 -13.09
CA MET A 52 -10.81 -21.49 -12.33
C MET A 52 -12.33 -21.38 -12.21
N TYR A 53 -12.83 -21.17 -10.99
CA TYR A 53 -14.25 -21.06 -10.72
C TYR A 53 -14.68 -19.61 -10.46
N PRO A 54 -15.96 -19.24 -10.68
CA PRO A 54 -16.44 -17.86 -10.46
C PRO A 54 -16.23 -17.34 -9.03
N ASP A 55 -16.30 -18.24 -8.03
CA ASP A 55 -16.10 -17.92 -6.61
C ASP A 55 -14.64 -17.71 -6.19
N GLY A 56 -13.73 -17.60 -7.15
CA GLY A 56 -12.31 -17.36 -6.92
C GLY A 56 -11.52 -18.59 -6.52
N ILE A 57 -12.14 -19.75 -6.40
CA ILE A 57 -11.41 -21.00 -6.16
C ILE A 57 -10.72 -21.45 -7.45
N CYS A 58 -9.45 -21.79 -7.36
CA CYS A 58 -8.66 -22.38 -8.44
C CYS A 58 -8.35 -23.84 -8.10
N LYS A 59 -8.73 -24.78 -8.97
CA LYS A 59 -8.25 -26.17 -8.91
C LYS A 59 -6.87 -26.21 -9.57
N VAL A 60 -5.84 -26.28 -8.76
CA VAL A 60 -4.43 -26.26 -9.21
C VAL A 60 -4.01 -27.63 -9.73
N THR A 61 -4.19 -28.66 -8.91
CA THR A 61 -4.00 -30.07 -9.28
C THR A 61 -5.24 -30.88 -8.94
N GLU A 62 -5.22 -32.20 -9.13
CA GLU A 62 -6.39 -33.05 -8.83
C GLU A 62 -6.87 -32.91 -7.37
N LYS A 63 -5.93 -32.69 -6.43
CA LYS A 63 -6.23 -32.61 -4.99
C LYS A 63 -5.91 -31.24 -4.37
N ARG A 64 -5.34 -30.29 -5.11
CA ARG A 64 -4.94 -28.98 -4.56
C ARG A 64 -5.82 -27.88 -5.09
N TYR A 65 -6.31 -27.07 -4.17
CA TYR A 65 -7.19 -25.93 -4.43
C TYR A 65 -6.64 -24.69 -3.74
N SER A 66 -6.73 -23.55 -4.42
CA SER A 66 -6.25 -22.28 -3.89
C SER A 66 -7.28 -21.16 -3.97
N LYS A 67 -7.18 -20.19 -3.06
CA LYS A 67 -7.81 -18.87 -3.13
C LYS A 67 -6.77 -17.78 -3.03
N CYS A 68 -7.11 -16.58 -3.50
CA CYS A 68 -6.22 -15.44 -3.55
C CYS A 68 -6.91 -14.20 -2.97
N VAL A 69 -6.18 -13.46 -2.16
CA VAL A 69 -6.57 -12.19 -1.56
C VAL A 69 -5.60 -11.11 -2.04
N VAL A 70 -6.11 -9.99 -2.50
CA VAL A 70 -5.34 -8.77 -2.76
C VAL A 70 -5.28 -7.95 -1.47
N PHE A 71 -4.13 -7.37 -1.18
CA PHE A 71 -3.96 -6.50 -0.01
C PHE A 71 -3.16 -5.25 -0.36
N GLU A 72 -3.44 -4.19 0.37
CA GLU A 72 -2.82 -2.88 0.19
C GLU A 72 -1.58 -2.72 1.06
N ASP A 73 -0.90 -1.60 0.89
CA ASP A 73 0.29 -1.26 1.68
C ASP A 73 -0.09 -0.44 2.91
N ILE A 74 0.80 -0.46 3.90
CA ILE A 74 0.80 0.44 5.05
C ILE A 74 2.18 1.10 5.17
N ASN A 75 2.26 2.23 5.89
CA ASN A 75 3.50 2.98 6.06
C ASN A 75 4.44 2.31 7.08
N TYR A 76 5.02 1.19 6.71
CA TYR A 76 5.99 0.49 7.56
C TYR A 76 7.35 1.21 7.60
N GLN A 77 7.90 1.58 6.45
CA GLN A 77 9.24 2.18 6.37
C GLN A 77 9.34 3.55 7.07
N LEU A 78 8.24 4.30 7.11
CA LEU A 78 8.15 5.62 7.75
C LEU A 78 7.60 5.58 9.18
N ALA A 79 7.20 4.40 9.67
CA ALA A 79 6.66 4.24 11.02
C ALA A 79 7.74 4.46 12.11
N GLN A 80 7.32 4.84 13.30
CA GLN A 80 8.18 4.91 14.47
C GLN A 80 8.66 3.52 14.90
N ALA A 81 9.71 3.45 15.70
CA ALA A 81 10.32 2.18 16.08
C ALA A 81 9.34 1.23 16.80
N ASP A 82 8.52 1.75 17.69
CA ASP A 82 7.54 0.98 18.44
C ASP A 82 6.43 0.43 17.52
N ASP A 83 5.95 1.25 16.57
CA ASP A 83 4.96 0.83 15.57
C ASP A 83 5.54 -0.24 14.63
N LYS A 84 6.81 -0.09 14.20
CA LYS A 84 7.49 -1.11 13.40
C LYS A 84 7.57 -2.44 14.12
N THR A 85 7.91 -2.40 15.41
CA THR A 85 7.98 -3.60 16.24
C THR A 85 6.62 -4.26 16.35
N ALA A 86 5.55 -3.49 16.64
CA ALA A 86 4.19 -4.01 16.73
C ALA A 86 3.71 -4.62 15.39
N ILE A 87 3.99 -3.96 14.26
CA ILE A 87 3.65 -4.50 12.93
C ILE A 87 4.43 -5.80 12.66
N PHE A 88 5.72 -5.85 13.01
CA PHE A 88 6.54 -7.03 12.82
C PHE A 88 6.06 -8.21 13.68
N GLU A 89 5.73 -8.00 14.95
CA GLU A 89 5.19 -9.02 15.84
C GLU A 89 3.84 -9.56 15.34
N ASN A 90 2.92 -8.68 14.96
CA ASN A 90 1.63 -9.08 14.37
C ASN A 90 1.82 -9.85 13.06
N TRP A 91 2.84 -9.51 12.26
CA TRP A 91 3.18 -10.24 11.04
C TRP A 91 3.76 -11.62 11.35
N CYS A 92 4.58 -11.77 12.40
CA CYS A 92 5.03 -13.07 12.90
C CYS A 92 3.84 -13.96 13.32
N ASP A 93 2.90 -13.40 14.06
CA ASP A 93 1.68 -14.12 14.49
C ASP A 93 0.80 -14.49 13.29
N PHE A 94 0.71 -13.64 12.29
CA PHE A 94 0.01 -13.95 11.03
C PHE A 94 0.66 -15.15 10.31
N LEU A 95 1.98 -15.21 10.21
CA LEU A 95 2.67 -16.34 9.61
C LEU A 95 2.46 -17.62 10.44
N ASN A 96 2.48 -17.52 11.76
CA ASN A 96 2.24 -18.61 12.70
C ASN A 96 0.80 -19.15 12.65
N TYR A 97 -0.16 -18.42 12.08
CA TYR A 97 -1.50 -18.93 11.82
C TYR A 97 -1.51 -20.14 10.87
N PHE A 98 -0.61 -20.18 9.87
CA PHE A 98 -0.59 -21.23 8.87
C PHE A 98 0.12 -22.49 9.39
N ASP A 99 -0.60 -23.61 9.41
CA ASP A 99 -0.05 -24.92 9.72
C ASP A 99 0.56 -25.61 8.48
N ALA A 100 1.17 -26.78 8.68
CA ALA A 100 1.82 -27.56 7.62
C ALA A 100 0.86 -28.03 6.49
N SER A 101 -0.45 -27.95 6.71
CA SER A 101 -1.48 -28.37 5.74
C SER A 101 -1.87 -27.25 4.76
N VAL A 102 -1.37 -26.03 4.98
CA VAL A 102 -1.62 -24.87 4.13
C VAL A 102 -0.31 -24.39 3.54
N SER A 103 -0.25 -24.25 2.23
CA SER A 103 0.86 -23.59 1.54
C SER A 103 0.48 -22.16 1.21
N VAL A 104 1.36 -21.23 1.45
CA VAL A 104 1.15 -19.79 1.20
C VAL A 104 2.11 -19.30 0.13
N GLN A 105 1.61 -18.47 -0.76
CA GLN A 105 2.40 -17.74 -1.74
C GLN A 105 2.12 -16.25 -1.60
N LEU A 106 3.13 -15.46 -1.27
CA LEU A 106 3.08 -14.01 -1.40
C LEU A 106 3.60 -13.65 -2.78
N SER A 107 2.82 -12.87 -3.53
CA SER A 107 3.16 -12.45 -4.88
C SER A 107 3.15 -10.94 -4.97
N PHE A 108 4.23 -10.37 -5.47
CA PHE A 108 4.41 -8.95 -5.73
C PHE A 108 4.61 -8.77 -7.22
N ILE A 109 3.71 -8.05 -7.87
CA ILE A 109 3.71 -7.86 -9.31
C ILE A 109 3.81 -6.36 -9.59
N ASN A 110 4.99 -5.94 -10.05
CA ASN A 110 5.20 -4.58 -10.53
C ASN A 110 4.85 -4.56 -12.00
N GLN A 111 3.72 -3.97 -12.34
CA GLN A 111 3.31 -3.78 -13.73
C GLN A 111 3.24 -2.30 -14.05
N GLY A 112 3.80 -1.91 -15.21
CA GLY A 112 3.55 -0.59 -15.76
C GLY A 112 2.06 -0.42 -16.03
N THR A 113 1.43 0.56 -15.43
CA THR A 113 0.13 1.02 -15.87
C THR A 113 0.30 1.47 -17.31
N GLN A 114 -0.63 1.12 -18.21
CA GLN A 114 -0.57 1.68 -19.55
C GLN A 114 -0.52 3.20 -19.39
N ARG A 115 0.55 3.82 -19.89
CA ARG A 115 0.77 5.26 -19.78
C ARG A 115 -0.46 6.05 -20.20
N GLU A 116 -1.14 5.60 -21.25
CA GLU A 116 -2.39 6.19 -21.72
C GLU A 116 -3.53 6.12 -20.71
N GLN A 117 -3.64 5.03 -19.92
CA GLN A 117 -4.66 4.92 -18.87
C GLN A 117 -4.34 5.81 -17.69
N ALA A 118 -3.07 5.90 -17.29
CA ALA A 118 -2.63 6.82 -16.25
C ALA A 118 -2.80 8.28 -16.69
N GLU A 119 -2.44 8.63 -17.94
CA GLU A 119 -2.63 9.97 -18.51
C GLU A 119 -4.12 10.34 -18.60
N LYS A 120 -5.01 9.41 -18.94
CA LYS A 120 -6.47 9.63 -18.90
C LYS A 120 -6.98 9.84 -17.47
N ALA A 121 -6.46 9.10 -16.50
CA ALA A 121 -6.88 9.22 -15.09
C ALA A 121 -6.54 10.57 -14.47
N ILE A 122 -5.45 11.22 -14.92
CA ILE A 122 -5.00 12.54 -14.43
C ILE A 122 -5.45 13.72 -15.31
N SER A 123 -6.03 13.45 -16.47
CA SER A 123 -6.54 14.52 -17.36
C SER A 123 -7.86 15.07 -16.82
N ILE A 124 -7.91 16.37 -16.59
CA ILE A 124 -9.13 17.04 -16.15
C ILE A 124 -10.00 17.31 -17.38
N PRO A 125 -11.24 16.82 -17.43
CA PRO A 125 -12.13 17.03 -18.57
C PRO A 125 -12.51 18.50 -18.71
N ALA A 126 -12.72 18.95 -19.95
CA ALA A 126 -13.24 20.28 -20.23
C ALA A 126 -14.67 20.43 -19.69
N GLN A 127 -15.00 21.60 -19.17
CA GLN A 127 -16.33 21.99 -18.69
C GLN A 127 -16.86 23.21 -19.44
N GLU A 128 -18.15 23.50 -19.31
CA GLU A 128 -18.79 24.67 -19.95
C GLU A 128 -18.54 25.95 -19.16
N ASP A 129 -17.25 26.31 -18.95
CA ASP A 129 -16.83 27.50 -18.24
C ASP A 129 -15.59 28.16 -18.88
N ALA A 130 -15.12 29.28 -18.30
CA ALA A 130 -13.99 30.06 -18.81
C ALA A 130 -12.61 29.48 -18.42
N PHE A 131 -12.54 28.32 -17.69
CA PHE A 131 -11.30 27.85 -17.06
C PHE A 131 -10.64 26.67 -17.78
N ASN A 132 -11.10 26.31 -18.99
CA ASN A 132 -10.54 25.16 -19.73
C ASN A 132 -9.06 25.33 -20.08
N SER A 133 -8.59 26.56 -20.30
CA SER A 133 -7.16 26.82 -20.50
C SER A 133 -6.33 26.42 -19.27
N ILE A 134 -6.83 26.70 -18.07
CA ILE A 134 -6.18 26.36 -16.80
C ILE A 134 -6.23 24.83 -16.60
N ARG A 135 -7.36 24.17 -16.92
CA ARG A 135 -7.47 22.69 -16.87
C ARG A 135 -6.47 22.01 -17.78
N THR A 136 -6.27 22.54 -19.00
CA THR A 136 -5.31 21.99 -19.95
C THR A 136 -3.88 22.14 -19.42
N GLU A 137 -3.49 23.35 -18.99
CA GLU A 137 -2.17 23.63 -18.43
C GLU A 137 -1.88 22.75 -17.19
N TYR A 138 -2.88 22.61 -16.30
CA TYR A 138 -2.75 21.77 -15.12
C TYR A 138 -2.63 20.29 -15.47
N SER A 139 -3.42 19.79 -16.42
CA SER A 139 -3.32 18.42 -16.93
C SER A 139 -1.95 18.14 -17.54
N ASP A 140 -1.38 19.08 -18.30
CA ASP A 140 -0.05 18.96 -18.89
C ASP A 140 1.05 18.97 -17.81
N MET A 141 0.89 19.76 -16.76
CA MET A 141 1.77 19.72 -15.60
C MET A 141 1.72 18.34 -14.92
N LEU A 142 0.53 17.78 -14.71
CA LEU A 142 0.37 16.43 -14.13
C LEU A 142 1.00 15.35 -15.00
N LYS A 143 0.84 15.40 -16.34
CA LYS A 143 1.50 14.49 -17.29
C LYS A 143 3.03 14.61 -17.20
N ASN A 144 3.55 15.83 -17.08
CA ASN A 144 4.98 16.05 -16.88
C ASN A 144 5.49 15.47 -15.54
N GLN A 145 4.70 15.57 -14.47
CA GLN A 145 5.05 14.94 -13.18
C GLN A 145 4.99 13.42 -13.27
N LEU A 146 3.98 12.86 -13.93
CA LEU A 146 3.87 11.42 -14.17
C LEU A 146 5.10 10.90 -14.93
N SER A 147 5.62 11.67 -15.90
CA SER A 147 6.82 11.27 -16.66
C SER A 147 8.11 11.33 -15.84
N LYS A 148 8.16 12.11 -14.77
CA LYS A 148 9.30 12.20 -13.83
C LYS A 148 9.26 11.13 -12.74
N GLY A 149 8.09 10.56 -12.47
CA GLY A 149 7.91 9.46 -11.51
C GLY A 149 8.41 8.13 -12.07
N ASN A 150 8.27 7.06 -11.30
CA ASN A 150 8.65 5.68 -11.67
C ASN A 150 7.73 5.09 -12.75
N ASN A 151 7.44 5.85 -13.80
CA ASN A 151 6.70 5.44 -15.00
C ASN A 151 5.31 4.79 -14.72
N GLY A 152 4.68 5.10 -13.59
CA GLY A 152 3.37 4.56 -13.23
C GLY A 152 3.41 3.06 -12.93
N LEU A 153 4.52 2.53 -12.41
CA LEU A 153 4.59 1.16 -11.90
C LEU A 153 3.68 1.04 -10.68
N VAL A 154 2.61 0.28 -10.82
CA VAL A 154 1.72 -0.06 -9.71
C VAL A 154 2.16 -1.39 -9.13
N LYS A 155 2.40 -1.40 -7.82
CA LYS A 155 2.78 -2.59 -7.06
C LYS A 155 1.51 -3.30 -6.58
N HIS A 156 1.19 -4.42 -7.19
CA HIS A 156 0.10 -5.27 -6.74
C HIS A 156 0.62 -6.36 -5.81
N LYS A 157 -0.05 -6.55 -4.69
CA LYS A 157 0.32 -7.52 -3.64
C LYS A 157 -0.79 -8.53 -3.43
N TYR A 158 -0.43 -9.80 -3.51
CA TYR A 158 -1.37 -10.90 -3.37
C TYR A 158 -0.86 -11.93 -2.37
N ILE A 159 -1.78 -12.48 -1.59
CA ILE A 159 -1.55 -13.70 -0.83
C ILE A 159 -2.44 -14.80 -1.38
N THR A 160 -1.83 -15.88 -1.80
CA THR A 160 -2.52 -17.09 -2.28
C THR A 160 -2.27 -18.21 -1.30
N PHE A 161 -3.33 -18.82 -0.80
CA PHE A 161 -3.25 -19.97 0.09
C PHE A 161 -3.86 -21.20 -0.58
N THR A 162 -3.20 -22.33 -0.39
CA THR A 162 -3.50 -23.59 -1.05
C THR A 162 -3.71 -24.68 -0.02
N VAL A 163 -4.77 -25.46 -0.20
CA VAL A 163 -5.11 -26.63 0.64
C VAL A 163 -5.26 -27.88 -0.20
N GLU A 164 -5.05 -29.05 0.42
CA GLU A 164 -5.37 -30.34 -0.18
C GLU A 164 -6.79 -30.75 0.21
N ALA A 165 -7.58 -31.19 -0.77
CA ALA A 165 -8.93 -31.70 -0.57
C ALA A 165 -9.31 -32.69 -1.69
N ASP A 166 -10.20 -33.64 -1.38
CA ASP A 166 -10.64 -34.65 -2.35
C ASP A 166 -11.62 -34.09 -3.40
N ASN A 167 -12.33 -33.00 -3.07
CA ASN A 167 -13.28 -32.36 -3.98
C ASN A 167 -13.44 -30.86 -3.70
N LYS A 168 -14.09 -30.14 -4.63
CA LYS A 168 -14.32 -28.70 -4.53
C LYS A 168 -15.13 -28.31 -3.29
N ALA A 169 -16.13 -29.08 -2.88
CA ALA A 169 -16.99 -28.74 -1.75
C ALA A 169 -16.20 -28.73 -0.43
N ALA A 170 -15.38 -29.77 -0.19
CA ALA A 170 -14.48 -29.85 0.95
C ALA A 170 -13.43 -28.72 0.92
N ALA A 171 -12.84 -28.45 -0.25
CA ALA A 171 -11.92 -27.34 -0.45
C ALA A 171 -12.56 -25.99 -0.13
N LYS A 172 -13.78 -25.75 -0.59
CA LYS A 172 -14.51 -24.48 -0.40
C LYS A 172 -14.72 -24.17 1.08
N SER A 173 -15.20 -25.13 1.86
CA SER A 173 -15.42 -24.93 3.30
C SER A 173 -14.12 -24.52 4.01
N ARG A 174 -13.02 -25.22 3.73
CA ARG A 174 -11.72 -24.96 4.33
C ARG A 174 -11.12 -23.64 3.87
N LEU A 175 -11.15 -23.36 2.57
CA LEU A 175 -10.62 -22.12 2.01
C LEU A 175 -11.40 -20.88 2.48
N SER A 176 -12.74 -20.98 2.66
CA SER A 176 -13.54 -19.85 3.15
C SER A 176 -13.22 -19.52 4.61
N ARG A 177 -12.93 -20.54 5.44
CA ARG A 177 -12.48 -20.31 6.83
C ARG A 177 -11.12 -19.59 6.83
N ILE A 178 -10.15 -20.12 6.08
CA ILE A 178 -8.81 -19.51 5.99
C ILE A 178 -8.91 -18.07 5.45
N GLU A 179 -9.76 -17.82 4.46
CA GLU A 179 -10.00 -16.48 3.91
C GLU A 179 -10.46 -15.50 5.00
N THR A 180 -11.44 -15.91 5.81
CA THR A 180 -11.94 -15.08 6.92
C THR A 180 -10.84 -14.77 7.93
N ASP A 181 -10.06 -15.78 8.31
CA ASP A 181 -8.97 -15.62 9.26
C ASP A 181 -7.84 -14.74 8.69
N VAL A 182 -7.50 -14.89 7.41
CA VAL A 182 -6.51 -14.04 6.69
C VAL A 182 -6.97 -12.59 6.67
N LEU A 183 -8.24 -12.32 6.35
CA LEU A 183 -8.79 -10.95 6.34
C LEU A 183 -8.80 -10.33 7.74
N ASN A 184 -9.12 -11.12 8.78
CA ASN A 184 -9.07 -10.65 10.16
C ASN A 184 -7.64 -10.31 10.60
N ASN A 185 -6.64 -11.13 10.24
CA ASN A 185 -5.23 -10.84 10.54
C ASN A 185 -4.75 -9.57 9.82
N PHE A 186 -5.11 -9.35 8.54
CA PHE A 186 -4.83 -8.09 7.86
C PHE A 186 -5.50 -6.90 8.54
N LYS A 187 -6.73 -7.06 9.02
CA LYS A 187 -7.43 -5.99 9.76
C LYS A 187 -6.70 -5.62 11.06
N VAL A 188 -6.15 -6.60 11.79
CA VAL A 188 -5.32 -6.35 12.99
C VAL A 188 -4.07 -5.56 12.62
N LEU A 189 -3.43 -5.86 11.49
CA LEU A 189 -2.30 -5.11 10.95
C LEU A 189 -2.67 -3.70 10.41
N GLY A 190 -3.96 -3.36 10.34
CA GLY A 190 -4.43 -2.12 9.73
C GLY A 190 -4.36 -2.11 8.20
N VAL A 191 -4.24 -3.29 7.58
CA VAL A 191 -4.12 -3.46 6.13
C VAL A 191 -5.49 -3.70 5.52
N THR A 192 -5.83 -2.95 4.47
CA THR A 192 -7.01 -3.22 3.65
C THR A 192 -6.76 -4.45 2.78
N ALA A 193 -7.64 -5.44 2.85
CA ALA A 193 -7.52 -6.65 2.07
C ALA A 193 -8.89 -7.16 1.62
N ARG A 194 -8.96 -7.75 0.43
CA ARG A 194 -10.19 -8.35 -0.10
C ARG A 194 -9.92 -9.61 -0.93
N PRO A 195 -10.83 -10.58 -0.93
CA PRO A 195 -10.70 -11.76 -1.77
C PRO A 195 -10.92 -11.41 -3.25
N LEU A 196 -10.24 -12.13 -4.13
CA LEU A 196 -10.43 -12.02 -5.56
C LEU A 196 -11.47 -13.04 -6.05
N SER A 197 -12.40 -12.57 -6.89
CA SER A 197 -13.29 -13.40 -7.68
C SER A 197 -12.51 -14.18 -8.76
N GLY A 198 -13.14 -15.17 -9.38
CA GLY A 198 -12.53 -15.90 -10.48
C GLY A 198 -12.20 -15.02 -11.68
N TYR A 199 -13.05 -14.05 -11.98
CA TYR A 199 -12.81 -13.06 -13.03
C TYR A 199 -11.56 -12.20 -12.73
N GLU A 200 -11.45 -11.69 -11.50
CA GLU A 200 -10.32 -10.86 -11.09
C GLU A 200 -9.01 -11.66 -11.08
N ARG A 201 -9.04 -12.91 -10.61
CA ARG A 201 -7.87 -13.80 -10.69
C ARG A 201 -7.42 -14.04 -12.13
N LEU A 202 -8.37 -14.29 -13.05
CA LEU A 202 -8.05 -14.42 -14.48
C LEU A 202 -7.49 -13.14 -15.06
N LYS A 203 -8.00 -11.96 -14.66
CA LYS A 203 -7.47 -10.65 -15.06
C LYS A 203 -6.03 -10.46 -14.59
N VAL A 204 -5.70 -10.85 -13.35
CA VAL A 204 -4.33 -10.82 -12.82
C VAL A 204 -3.41 -11.74 -13.64
N LEU A 205 -3.84 -12.98 -13.89
CA LEU A 205 -3.09 -13.95 -14.69
C LEU A 205 -2.88 -13.46 -16.12
N HIS A 206 -3.92 -12.89 -16.73
CA HIS A 206 -3.82 -12.27 -18.05
C HIS A 206 -2.76 -11.16 -18.07
N GLY A 207 -2.77 -10.26 -17.07
CA GLY A 207 -1.77 -9.20 -16.96
C GLY A 207 -0.33 -9.72 -16.84
N VAL A 208 -0.12 -10.84 -16.12
CA VAL A 208 1.21 -11.50 -16.03
C VAL A 208 1.64 -12.06 -17.38
N PHE A 209 0.72 -12.69 -18.12
CA PHE A 209 1.02 -13.32 -19.40
C PHE A 209 1.00 -12.36 -20.60
N HIS A 210 0.41 -11.17 -20.45
CA HIS A 210 0.33 -10.10 -21.45
C HIS A 210 0.92 -8.79 -20.90
N PRO A 211 2.23 -8.75 -20.63
CA PRO A 211 2.87 -7.58 -20.02
C PRO A 211 2.89 -6.34 -20.93
N GLU A 212 2.44 -6.45 -22.17
CA GLU A 212 2.25 -5.32 -23.10
C GLU A 212 0.92 -4.59 -22.85
N GLY A 213 0.07 -5.10 -21.94
CA GLY A 213 -1.16 -4.44 -21.53
C GLY A 213 -2.33 -4.67 -22.48
N GLU A 214 -2.42 -5.83 -23.11
CA GLU A 214 -3.58 -6.20 -23.93
C GLU A 214 -4.87 -6.17 -23.09
N PRO A 215 -6.00 -5.69 -23.66
CA PRO A 215 -7.25 -5.61 -22.93
C PRO A 215 -7.79 -7.01 -22.61
N PHE A 216 -8.20 -7.21 -21.36
CA PHE A 216 -8.82 -8.46 -20.91
C PHE A 216 -10.35 -8.41 -21.08
N SER A 217 -10.89 -9.34 -21.85
CA SER A 217 -12.34 -9.53 -22.01
C SER A 217 -12.68 -10.99 -21.79
N PHE A 218 -13.55 -11.27 -20.82
CA PHE A 218 -13.94 -12.63 -20.45
C PHE A 218 -15.29 -12.64 -19.71
N SER A 219 -16.10 -13.67 -19.96
CA SER A 219 -17.25 -14.05 -19.13
C SER A 219 -17.29 -15.56 -18.93
N PHE A 220 -17.64 -16.02 -17.73
CA PHE A 220 -17.83 -17.45 -17.46
C PHE A 220 -18.96 -18.08 -18.31
N ASP A 221 -19.93 -17.30 -18.74
CA ASP A 221 -21.03 -17.74 -19.60
C ASP A 221 -20.56 -18.18 -21.00
N TRP A 222 -19.39 -17.74 -21.43
CA TRP A 222 -18.84 -18.09 -22.73
C TRP A 222 -18.25 -19.51 -22.77
N LEU A 223 -17.92 -20.11 -21.63
CA LEU A 223 -17.24 -21.40 -21.57
C LEU A 223 -18.11 -22.57 -22.05
N THR A 224 -19.36 -22.63 -21.58
CA THR A 224 -20.26 -23.76 -21.87
C THR A 224 -20.64 -23.85 -23.36
N PRO A 225 -21.03 -22.76 -24.03
CA PRO A 225 -21.41 -22.84 -25.45
C PRO A 225 -20.23 -23.05 -26.39
N THR A 226 -19.01 -22.56 -26.03
CA THR A 226 -17.86 -22.56 -26.93
C THR A 226 -16.96 -23.78 -26.77
N GLY A 227 -17.05 -24.48 -25.63
CA GLY A 227 -16.12 -25.54 -25.25
C GLY A 227 -14.70 -25.05 -24.92
N LEU A 228 -14.51 -23.73 -24.82
CA LEU A 228 -13.25 -23.11 -24.40
C LEU A 228 -13.07 -23.25 -22.87
N THR A 229 -11.84 -23.15 -22.43
CA THR A 229 -11.45 -23.12 -21.03
C THR A 229 -11.01 -21.72 -20.61
N THR A 230 -10.96 -21.45 -19.33
CA THR A 230 -10.45 -20.17 -18.82
C THR A 230 -9.02 -19.87 -19.26
N LYS A 231 -8.24 -20.89 -19.60
CA LYS A 231 -6.85 -20.75 -20.09
C LYS A 231 -6.77 -20.14 -21.48
N ASP A 232 -7.79 -20.34 -22.31
CA ASP A 232 -7.81 -19.80 -23.67
C ASP A 232 -7.90 -18.27 -23.69
N PHE A 233 -8.40 -17.67 -22.63
CA PHE A 233 -8.53 -16.21 -22.47
C PHE A 233 -7.34 -15.53 -21.79
N ILE A 234 -6.44 -16.30 -21.19
CA ILE A 234 -5.28 -15.76 -20.47
C ILE A 234 -3.93 -16.21 -21.05
N ALA A 235 -3.93 -17.22 -21.93
CA ALA A 235 -2.69 -17.75 -22.49
C ALA A 235 -2.03 -16.74 -23.44
N PRO A 236 -0.72 -16.53 -23.32
CA PRO A 236 0.02 -15.69 -24.27
C PRO A 236 0.07 -16.37 -25.64
N SER A 237 0.41 -15.59 -26.67
CA SER A 237 0.54 -16.10 -28.04
C SER A 237 1.55 -17.26 -28.16
N SER A 238 2.58 -17.29 -27.35
CA SER A 238 3.57 -18.37 -27.33
C SER A 238 4.39 -18.38 -26.03
N PHE A 239 4.84 -19.59 -25.65
CA PHE A 239 5.93 -19.81 -24.72
C PHE A 239 7.10 -20.48 -25.42
N ARG A 240 8.34 -20.08 -25.10
CA ARG A 240 9.56 -20.75 -25.57
C ARG A 240 10.57 -20.85 -24.42
N PHE A 241 10.93 -22.07 -24.03
CA PHE A 241 11.85 -22.38 -22.91
C PHE A 241 13.16 -23.04 -23.39
N GLY A 242 13.45 -23.02 -24.68
CA GLY A 242 14.58 -23.76 -25.29
C GLY A 242 15.97 -23.18 -25.03
N GLU A 243 16.09 -21.94 -24.55
CA GLU A 243 17.38 -21.24 -24.38
C GLU A 243 18.10 -21.54 -23.05
N GLY A 244 17.53 -22.39 -22.19
CA GLY A 244 18.10 -22.82 -20.89
C GLY A 244 18.19 -21.71 -19.83
N ARG A 245 18.66 -20.51 -20.17
CA ARG A 245 18.88 -19.38 -19.26
C ARG A 245 17.79 -18.32 -19.33
N TYR A 246 16.92 -18.37 -20.34
CA TYR A 246 15.87 -17.41 -20.62
C TYR A 246 14.62 -18.13 -21.08
N PHE A 247 13.50 -17.46 -20.91
CA PHE A 247 12.27 -17.83 -21.60
C PHE A 247 11.79 -16.69 -22.49
N ARG A 248 10.95 -17.01 -23.46
CA ARG A 248 10.21 -16.02 -24.23
C ARG A 248 8.72 -16.22 -24.04
N MET A 249 8.01 -15.13 -23.88
CA MET A 249 6.57 -15.08 -23.71
C MET A 249 6.02 -13.96 -24.61
N GLY A 250 5.35 -14.36 -25.70
CA GLY A 250 5.00 -13.42 -26.76
C GLY A 250 6.26 -12.74 -27.32
N LYS A 251 6.30 -11.41 -27.27
CA LYS A 251 7.45 -10.61 -27.72
C LYS A 251 8.50 -10.38 -26.62
N LYS A 252 8.14 -10.57 -25.36
CA LYS A 252 9.05 -10.34 -24.23
C LYS A 252 10.02 -11.50 -24.01
N ILE A 253 11.22 -11.16 -23.56
CA ILE A 253 12.20 -12.11 -23.06
C ILE A 253 12.28 -11.96 -21.54
N GLY A 254 12.34 -13.08 -20.82
CA GLY A 254 12.40 -13.08 -19.38
C GLY A 254 13.38 -14.10 -18.81
N ALA A 255 13.69 -13.96 -17.53
CA ALA A 255 14.45 -14.91 -16.77
C ALA A 255 13.92 -15.01 -15.34
N ALA A 256 13.82 -16.24 -14.86
CA ALA A 256 13.51 -16.55 -13.47
C ALA A 256 14.80 -16.83 -12.69
N SER A 257 14.89 -16.29 -11.51
CA SER A 257 16.01 -16.44 -10.60
C SER A 257 15.47 -16.77 -9.19
N PHE A 258 16.29 -17.43 -8.36
CA PHE A 258 15.96 -17.64 -6.95
C PHE A 258 16.98 -16.90 -6.07
N LEU A 259 16.52 -16.49 -4.90
CA LEU A 259 17.38 -15.86 -3.90
C LEU A 259 18.02 -16.92 -3.02
N GLU A 260 19.34 -16.93 -2.99
CA GLU A 260 20.16 -17.71 -2.08
C GLU A 260 20.57 -16.84 -0.89
N ILE A 261 20.12 -17.19 0.30
CA ILE A 261 20.38 -16.47 1.53
C ILE A 261 21.70 -16.98 2.10
N LEU A 262 22.72 -16.13 2.10
CA LEU A 262 24.05 -16.43 2.63
C LEU A 262 24.30 -15.73 3.97
N ALA A 263 23.51 -14.69 4.27
CA ALA A 263 23.62 -13.90 5.49
C ALA A 263 23.20 -14.72 6.72
N PRO A 264 23.89 -14.57 7.85
CA PRO A 264 23.42 -15.07 9.13
C PRO A 264 22.20 -14.31 9.64
N GLU A 265 22.13 -13.01 9.37
CA GLU A 265 21.02 -12.12 9.70
C GLU A 265 20.51 -11.44 8.42
N LEU A 266 19.21 -11.29 8.33
CA LEU A 266 18.52 -10.65 7.22
C LEU A 266 18.10 -9.22 7.61
N ASN A 267 17.84 -8.38 6.60
CA ASN A 267 17.37 -7.01 6.78
C ASN A 267 15.99 -6.86 6.14
N ASP A 268 15.09 -6.16 6.83
CA ASP A 268 13.70 -5.91 6.42
C ASP A 268 13.56 -5.02 5.16
N ARG A 269 14.63 -4.33 4.76
CA ARG A 269 14.64 -3.47 3.56
C ARG A 269 14.90 -4.23 2.26
N MET A 270 15.40 -5.46 2.31
CA MET A 270 15.83 -6.17 1.11
C MET A 270 14.67 -6.40 0.13
N LEU A 271 13.51 -6.85 0.62
CA LEU A 271 12.32 -7.03 -0.22
C LEU A 271 11.86 -5.69 -0.79
N ALA A 272 11.82 -4.64 0.02
CA ALA A 272 11.46 -3.30 -0.41
C ALA A 272 12.38 -2.78 -1.53
N ASP A 273 13.70 -2.86 -1.35
CA ASP A 273 14.67 -2.40 -2.34
C ASP A 273 14.55 -3.17 -3.68
N ILE A 274 14.23 -4.48 -3.65
CA ILE A 274 13.98 -5.26 -4.88
C ILE A 274 12.67 -4.81 -5.57
N LEU A 275 11.63 -4.52 -4.79
CA LEU A 275 10.34 -4.05 -5.32
C LEU A 275 10.38 -2.60 -5.79
N ASP A 276 11.37 -1.81 -5.34
CA ASP A 276 11.58 -0.42 -5.75
C ASP A 276 12.38 -0.29 -7.06
N LEU A 277 12.80 -1.40 -7.66
CA LEU A 277 13.41 -1.37 -8.99
C LEU A 277 12.47 -0.75 -10.01
N GLU A 278 12.99 0.17 -10.82
CA GLU A 278 12.26 0.89 -11.90
C GLU A 278 11.91 -0.01 -13.10
N THR A 279 11.84 -1.32 -12.90
CA THR A 279 11.60 -2.31 -13.94
C THR A 279 10.43 -3.20 -13.58
N GLY A 280 9.76 -3.75 -14.58
CA GLY A 280 8.75 -4.78 -14.36
C GLY A 280 9.38 -6.02 -13.71
N VAL A 281 9.15 -6.21 -12.43
CA VAL A 281 9.63 -7.36 -11.66
C VAL A 281 8.46 -8.09 -11.02
N ILE A 282 8.53 -9.41 -11.01
CA ILE A 282 7.59 -10.27 -10.27
C ILE A 282 8.39 -10.99 -9.19
N VAL A 283 8.02 -10.78 -7.94
CA VAL A 283 8.64 -11.44 -6.78
C VAL A 283 7.63 -12.37 -6.13
N ASN A 284 8.06 -13.58 -5.83
CA ASN A 284 7.21 -14.56 -5.16
C ASN A 284 7.95 -15.23 -4.01
N LEU A 285 7.26 -15.31 -2.88
CA LEU A 285 7.69 -16.05 -1.71
C LEU A 285 6.72 -17.22 -1.50
N HIS A 286 7.20 -18.44 -1.72
CA HIS A 286 6.46 -19.64 -1.33
C HIS A 286 6.87 -20.03 0.07
N ILE A 287 5.90 -20.04 0.98
CA ILE A 287 6.08 -20.28 2.41
C ILE A 287 5.26 -21.51 2.78
N ARG A 288 5.90 -22.48 3.40
CA ARG A 288 5.24 -23.68 3.93
C ARG A 288 5.73 -23.94 5.34
N SER A 289 4.82 -24.02 6.30
CA SER A 289 5.13 -24.42 7.67
C SER A 289 5.53 -25.90 7.71
N ILE A 290 6.47 -26.24 8.57
CA ILE A 290 6.81 -27.62 8.93
C ILE A 290 6.10 -27.95 10.25
N ASP A 291 5.63 -29.19 10.40
CA ASP A 291 5.09 -29.63 11.68
C ASP A 291 6.12 -29.46 12.80
N GLN A 292 5.69 -28.87 13.93
CA GLN A 292 6.57 -28.49 15.02
C GLN A 292 7.33 -29.69 15.60
N SER A 293 6.67 -30.84 15.69
CA SER A 293 7.27 -32.09 16.21
C SER A 293 8.32 -32.64 15.24
N GLU A 294 8.06 -32.55 13.94
CA GLU A 294 9.00 -32.96 12.89
C GLU A 294 10.21 -32.02 12.82
N ALA A 295 9.99 -30.70 12.94
CA ALA A 295 11.05 -29.71 12.99
C ALA A 295 12.00 -29.97 14.19
N ILE A 296 11.45 -30.09 15.39
CA ILE A 296 12.21 -30.37 16.60
C ILE A 296 12.99 -31.71 16.48
N LYS A 297 12.36 -32.76 15.95
CA LYS A 297 13.00 -34.06 15.73
C LYS A 297 14.17 -33.94 14.75
N THR A 298 13.99 -33.16 13.69
CA THR A 298 15.03 -32.96 12.67
C THR A 298 16.21 -32.21 13.23
N ILE A 299 15.99 -31.16 14.02
CA ILE A 299 17.08 -30.37 14.65
C ILE A 299 17.80 -31.19 15.72
N LYS A 300 17.08 -31.93 16.56
CA LYS A 300 17.71 -32.87 17.53
C LYS A 300 18.62 -33.86 16.85
N ARG A 301 18.19 -34.42 15.70
CA ARG A 301 19.04 -35.33 14.89
C ARG A 301 20.29 -34.63 14.38
N LYS A 302 20.14 -33.40 13.86
CA LYS A 302 21.28 -32.57 13.40
C LYS A 302 22.26 -32.28 14.53
N ILE A 303 21.79 -31.90 15.72
CA ILE A 303 22.62 -31.69 16.92
C ILE A 303 23.40 -32.97 17.25
N THR A 304 22.73 -34.14 17.27
CA THR A 304 23.37 -35.41 17.51
C THR A 304 24.47 -35.72 16.48
N ASP A 305 24.24 -35.44 15.21
CA ASP A 305 25.25 -35.65 14.17
C ASP A 305 26.42 -34.66 14.30
N LEU A 306 26.18 -33.38 14.66
CA LEU A 306 27.22 -32.40 14.95
C LEU A 306 28.05 -32.81 16.19
N ASP A 307 27.42 -33.30 17.25
CA ASP A 307 28.11 -33.78 18.44
C ASP A 307 28.98 -35.03 18.12
N LYS A 308 28.52 -35.96 17.25
CA LYS A 308 29.35 -37.05 16.76
C LYS A 308 30.55 -36.56 15.98
N MET A 309 30.37 -35.61 15.04
CA MET A 309 31.47 -35.00 14.29
C MET A 309 32.48 -34.33 15.23
N LYS A 310 32.01 -33.60 16.25
CA LYS A 310 32.84 -33.02 17.28
C LYS A 310 33.72 -34.05 17.99
N ILE A 311 33.11 -35.17 18.41
CA ILE A 311 33.82 -36.27 19.06
C ILE A 311 34.85 -36.91 18.11
N GLU A 312 34.55 -37.04 16.83
CA GLU A 312 35.49 -37.57 15.83
C GLU A 312 36.68 -36.65 15.62
N GLU A 313 36.47 -35.34 15.53
CA GLU A 313 37.53 -34.34 15.39
C GLU A 313 38.41 -34.28 16.68
N GLN A 314 37.79 -34.35 17.86
CA GLN A 314 38.54 -34.46 19.13
C GLN A 314 39.42 -35.73 19.18
N LYS A 315 38.90 -36.88 18.76
CA LYS A 315 39.68 -38.13 18.65
C LYS A 315 40.85 -38.00 17.66
N LYS A 316 40.66 -37.31 16.54
CA LYS A 316 41.72 -37.03 15.56
C LYS A 316 42.80 -36.11 16.16
N ALA A 317 42.39 -34.99 16.84
CA ALA A 317 43.32 -34.07 17.50
C ALA A 317 44.23 -34.83 18.50
N VAL A 318 43.64 -35.63 19.39
CA VAL A 318 44.40 -36.46 20.37
C VAL A 318 45.37 -37.40 19.66
N ARG A 319 44.94 -38.11 18.61
CA ARG A 319 45.80 -39.00 17.82
C ARG A 319 46.96 -38.28 17.13
N SER A 320 46.77 -37.01 16.83
CA SER A 320 47.80 -36.15 16.19
C SER A 320 48.65 -35.38 17.20
N GLY A 321 48.48 -35.61 18.51
CA GLY A 321 49.24 -34.95 19.57
C GLY A 321 48.81 -33.50 19.88
N TYR A 322 47.62 -33.11 19.45
CA TYR A 322 47.02 -31.79 19.74
C TYR A 322 46.04 -31.87 20.93
N ASP A 323 45.76 -30.71 21.53
CA ASP A 323 44.80 -30.61 22.63
C ASP A 323 43.37 -30.97 22.16
N MET A 324 42.60 -31.61 23.04
CA MET A 324 41.21 -31.99 22.79
C MET A 324 40.29 -30.78 22.59
N ASP A 325 40.69 -29.59 23.06
CA ASP A 325 39.93 -28.36 22.94
C ASP A 325 40.06 -27.68 21.56
N ILE A 326 40.97 -28.17 20.71
CA ILE A 326 41.14 -27.67 19.34
C ILE A 326 40.04 -28.30 18.43
N ILE A 327 38.90 -27.64 18.41
CA ILE A 327 37.75 -27.99 17.53
C ILE A 327 37.71 -26.96 16.39
N PRO A 328 37.46 -27.38 15.13
CA PRO A 328 37.20 -26.42 14.08
C PRO A 328 36.12 -25.41 14.51
N SER A 329 36.43 -24.12 14.39
CA SER A 329 35.55 -23.01 14.80
C SER A 329 34.13 -23.14 14.23
N ASP A 330 34.02 -23.59 12.98
CA ASP A 330 32.77 -23.77 12.27
C ASP A 330 31.87 -24.82 12.95
N LEU A 331 32.49 -25.93 13.43
CA LEU A 331 31.75 -27.01 14.08
C LEU A 331 31.21 -26.58 15.46
N ALA A 332 31.99 -25.78 16.18
CA ALA A 332 31.60 -25.22 17.47
C ALA A 332 30.43 -24.24 17.30
N THR A 333 30.55 -23.34 16.31
CA THR A 333 29.52 -22.34 15.98
C THR A 333 28.23 -23.01 15.56
N PHE A 334 28.26 -23.94 14.58
CA PHE A 334 27.06 -24.67 14.13
C PHE A 334 26.40 -25.46 15.24
N GLY A 335 27.16 -26.02 16.16
CA GLY A 335 26.65 -26.74 17.32
C GLY A 335 25.88 -25.84 18.29
N SER A 336 26.40 -24.62 18.56
CA SER A 336 25.74 -23.64 19.43
C SER A 336 24.49 -23.05 18.75
N GLU A 337 24.57 -22.69 17.47
CA GLU A 337 23.44 -22.20 16.70
C GLU A 337 22.29 -23.20 16.62
N ALA A 338 22.60 -24.49 16.40
CA ALA A 338 21.58 -25.54 16.37
C ALA A 338 20.89 -25.73 17.73
N LYS A 339 21.63 -25.56 18.85
CA LYS A 339 21.04 -25.63 20.20
C LYS A 339 20.18 -24.40 20.51
N ASN A 340 20.62 -23.20 20.12
CA ASN A 340 19.83 -21.97 20.25
C ASN A 340 18.54 -22.07 19.44
N LEU A 341 18.61 -22.53 18.19
CA LEU A 341 17.45 -22.77 17.36
C LEU A 341 16.47 -23.77 17.99
N LEU A 342 16.97 -24.86 18.61
CA LEU A 342 16.13 -25.81 19.31
C LEU A 342 15.43 -25.16 20.51
N GLN A 343 16.13 -24.32 21.27
CA GLN A 343 15.58 -23.58 22.38
C GLN A 343 14.50 -22.60 21.93
N ASP A 344 14.74 -21.86 20.86
CA ASP A 344 13.77 -20.91 20.30
C ASP A 344 12.47 -21.62 19.86
N LEU A 345 12.59 -22.77 19.20
CA LEU A 345 11.45 -23.59 18.81
C LEU A 345 10.68 -24.22 20.00
N GLN A 346 11.32 -24.40 21.14
CA GLN A 346 10.71 -25.00 22.34
C GLN A 346 10.16 -23.99 23.33
N SER A 347 10.75 -22.79 23.42
CA SER A 347 10.46 -21.80 24.46
C SER A 347 9.85 -20.51 23.96
N ARG A 348 9.96 -20.23 22.66
CA ARG A 348 9.38 -19.06 22.00
C ARG A 348 8.29 -19.47 21.03
N ASN A 349 7.43 -18.54 20.63
CA ASN A 349 6.39 -18.78 19.62
C ASN A 349 6.99 -18.85 18.19
N GLU A 350 8.14 -19.53 18.05
CA GLU A 350 8.85 -19.73 16.80
C GLU A 350 8.44 -21.04 16.15
N ARG A 351 8.22 -21.02 14.83
CA ARG A 351 7.98 -22.19 13.98
C ARG A 351 9.03 -22.28 12.89
N MET A 352 9.10 -23.43 12.24
CA MET A 352 9.97 -23.62 11.07
C MET A 352 9.17 -23.53 9.79
N PHE A 353 9.68 -22.75 8.86
CA PHE A 353 9.14 -22.58 7.52
C PHE A 353 10.15 -23.01 6.46
N LEU A 354 9.66 -23.51 5.36
CA LEU A 354 10.41 -23.70 4.12
C LEU A 354 10.05 -22.56 3.19
N LEU A 355 11.06 -21.77 2.81
CA LEU A 355 10.92 -20.61 1.93
C LEU A 355 11.58 -20.88 0.59
N THR A 356 10.86 -20.59 -0.51
CA THR A 356 11.42 -20.40 -1.86
C THR A 356 11.16 -18.96 -2.27
N PHE A 357 12.21 -18.18 -2.52
CA PHE A 357 12.11 -16.80 -2.96
C PHE A 357 12.50 -16.72 -4.44
N LEU A 358 11.57 -16.32 -5.29
CA LEU A 358 11.72 -16.24 -6.73
C LEU A 358 11.61 -14.79 -7.21
N VAL A 359 12.45 -14.43 -8.18
CA VAL A 359 12.41 -13.15 -8.89
C VAL A 359 12.34 -13.42 -10.39
N VAL A 360 11.36 -12.85 -11.06
CA VAL A 360 11.22 -12.91 -12.52
C VAL A 360 11.36 -11.50 -13.07
N ASN A 361 12.33 -11.33 -13.96
CA ASN A 361 12.51 -10.11 -14.73
C ASN A 361 12.07 -10.34 -16.18
N MET A 362 11.43 -9.35 -16.79
CA MET A 362 11.00 -9.38 -18.20
C MET A 362 11.34 -8.06 -18.89
N ALA A 363 11.84 -8.13 -20.13
CA ALA A 363 12.21 -6.96 -20.92
C ALA A 363 11.96 -7.18 -22.41
N ASP A 364 12.03 -6.09 -23.21
CA ASP A 364 11.88 -6.15 -24.67
C ASP A 364 13.14 -6.70 -25.35
N THR A 365 14.30 -6.47 -24.75
CA THR A 365 15.59 -6.88 -25.31
C THR A 365 16.41 -7.66 -24.28
N LYS A 366 17.24 -8.57 -24.76
CA LYS A 366 18.16 -9.35 -23.93
C LYS A 366 19.12 -8.44 -23.12
N ARG A 367 19.59 -7.35 -23.74
CA ARG A 367 20.50 -6.39 -23.08
C ARG A 367 19.82 -5.71 -21.88
N LYS A 368 18.58 -5.26 -22.05
CA LYS A 368 17.80 -4.66 -20.96
C LYS A 368 17.55 -5.69 -19.85
N LEU A 369 17.15 -6.91 -20.21
CA LEU A 369 16.93 -8.00 -19.25
C LEU A 369 18.19 -8.29 -18.41
N GLU A 370 19.36 -8.36 -19.03
CA GLU A 370 20.62 -8.57 -18.29
C GLU A 370 20.93 -7.42 -17.33
N ASN A 371 20.68 -6.17 -17.73
CA ASN A 371 20.85 -5.01 -16.86
C ASN A 371 19.89 -5.07 -15.67
N ASP A 372 18.63 -5.43 -15.89
CA ASP A 372 17.60 -5.54 -14.85
C ASP A 372 17.94 -6.66 -13.86
N ILE A 373 18.41 -7.80 -14.35
CA ILE A 373 18.88 -8.90 -13.49
C ILE A 373 20.13 -8.49 -12.70
N PHE A 374 21.06 -7.77 -13.34
CA PHE A 374 22.27 -7.28 -12.66
C PHE A 374 21.93 -6.29 -11.55
N ALA A 375 20.97 -5.38 -11.77
CA ALA A 375 20.48 -4.46 -10.75
C ALA A 375 19.86 -5.21 -9.56
N ALA A 376 18.98 -6.19 -9.82
CA ALA A 376 18.38 -7.03 -8.79
C ALA A 376 19.43 -7.84 -8.01
N ALA A 377 20.42 -8.39 -8.71
CA ALA A 377 21.53 -9.12 -8.09
C ALA A 377 22.41 -8.22 -7.22
N GLY A 378 22.64 -6.97 -7.64
CA GLY A 378 23.37 -5.96 -6.85
C GLY A 378 22.67 -5.65 -5.53
N ILE A 379 21.33 -5.53 -5.55
CA ILE A 379 20.56 -5.35 -4.30
C ILE A 379 20.71 -6.58 -3.41
N ALA A 380 20.53 -7.79 -3.94
CA ALA A 380 20.70 -9.01 -3.16
C ALA A 380 22.09 -9.09 -2.51
N GLN A 381 23.14 -8.73 -3.25
CA GLN A 381 24.52 -8.72 -2.76
C GLN A 381 24.73 -7.70 -1.64
N LYS A 382 24.11 -6.53 -1.69
CA LYS A 382 24.13 -5.52 -0.62
C LYS A 382 23.68 -6.10 0.72
N TYR A 383 22.78 -7.08 0.70
CA TYR A 383 22.23 -7.75 1.89
C TYR A 383 22.82 -9.15 2.13
N ASN A 384 24.04 -9.42 1.62
CA ASN A 384 24.71 -10.72 1.74
C ASN A 384 23.86 -11.90 1.24
N CYS A 385 23.06 -11.67 0.22
CA CYS A 385 22.30 -12.67 -0.50
C CYS A 385 22.81 -12.76 -1.94
N ARG A 386 22.49 -13.83 -2.62
CA ARG A 386 22.85 -14.02 -4.03
C ARG A 386 21.61 -14.35 -4.84
N LEU A 387 21.38 -13.59 -5.89
CA LEU A 387 20.34 -13.91 -6.88
C LEU A 387 20.92 -14.83 -7.95
N THR A 388 20.49 -16.09 -7.95
CA THR A 388 21.00 -17.12 -8.86
C THR A 388 19.93 -17.47 -9.88
N ARG A 389 20.31 -17.43 -11.18
CA ARG A 389 19.39 -17.77 -12.27
C ARG A 389 19.03 -19.25 -12.24
N LEU A 390 17.79 -19.58 -12.52
CA LEU A 390 17.28 -20.96 -12.62
C LEU A 390 17.64 -21.55 -14.00
N ASP A 391 18.92 -21.83 -14.23
CA ASP A 391 19.39 -22.38 -15.50
C ASP A 391 18.72 -23.76 -15.74
N TYR A 392 18.14 -23.93 -16.93
CA TYR A 392 17.36 -25.11 -17.37
C TYR A 392 16.05 -25.36 -16.58
N GLN A 393 15.64 -24.44 -15.69
CA GLN A 393 14.40 -24.49 -14.93
C GLN A 393 13.53 -23.25 -15.14
N GLN A 394 13.70 -22.57 -16.26
CA GLN A 394 13.02 -21.31 -16.54
C GLN A 394 11.50 -21.47 -16.66
N GLU A 395 11.02 -22.60 -17.19
CA GLU A 395 9.59 -22.93 -17.22
C GLU A 395 9.04 -23.06 -15.80
N ALA A 396 9.66 -23.92 -14.97
CA ALA A 396 9.26 -24.09 -13.58
C ALA A 396 9.33 -22.79 -12.78
N GLY A 397 10.37 -21.97 -13.01
CA GLY A 397 10.54 -20.68 -12.34
C GLY A 397 9.44 -19.68 -12.69
N LEU A 398 9.13 -19.49 -13.98
CA LEU A 398 8.03 -18.64 -14.40
C LEU A 398 6.68 -19.11 -13.85
N LEU A 399 6.38 -20.40 -14.00
CA LEU A 399 5.08 -20.95 -13.60
C LEU A 399 4.88 -20.96 -12.08
N SER A 400 5.96 -21.10 -11.29
CA SER A 400 5.91 -20.90 -9.84
C SER A 400 5.75 -19.44 -9.43
N SER A 401 6.03 -18.51 -10.34
CA SER A 401 5.90 -17.07 -10.08
C SER A 401 4.52 -16.51 -10.43
N VAL A 402 3.59 -17.34 -10.84
CA VAL A 402 2.20 -16.98 -11.11
C VAL A 402 1.37 -17.15 -9.82
N PRO A 403 0.47 -16.21 -9.43
CA PRO A 403 -0.27 -16.25 -8.15
C PRO A 403 -1.41 -17.28 -8.13
N ILE A 404 -1.06 -18.56 -8.28
CA ILE A 404 -2.01 -19.70 -8.23
C ILE A 404 -1.76 -20.65 -7.07
N GLY A 405 -0.65 -20.50 -6.33
CA GLY A 405 -0.31 -21.31 -5.17
C GLY A 405 0.40 -22.63 -5.50
N GLU A 406 1.13 -22.70 -6.62
CA GLU A 406 1.94 -23.86 -7.00
C GLU A 406 3.43 -23.52 -7.01
N ASN A 407 4.24 -24.35 -6.37
CA ASN A 407 5.70 -24.25 -6.38
C ASN A 407 6.30 -25.47 -7.08
N LEU A 408 6.88 -25.29 -8.25
CA LEU A 408 7.54 -26.32 -9.03
C LEU A 408 9.06 -26.36 -8.78
N ILE A 409 9.58 -25.43 -7.96
CA ILE A 409 11.01 -25.31 -7.65
C ILE A 409 11.32 -26.04 -6.35
N PRO A 410 12.21 -27.03 -6.37
CA PRO A 410 12.56 -27.83 -5.18
C PRO A 410 13.54 -27.12 -4.22
N ILE A 411 14.05 -25.94 -4.61
CA ILE A 411 15.02 -25.16 -3.80
C ILE A 411 14.26 -24.47 -2.68
N GLN A 412 14.55 -24.87 -1.44
CA GLN A 412 13.89 -24.33 -0.26
C GLN A 412 14.93 -24.03 0.83
N ARG A 413 14.74 -22.94 1.54
CA ARG A 413 15.52 -22.56 2.73
C ARG A 413 14.67 -22.73 3.98
N GLY A 414 15.18 -23.45 4.97
CA GLY A 414 14.56 -23.51 6.29
C GLY A 414 14.84 -22.22 7.07
N LEU A 415 13.80 -21.58 7.57
CA LEU A 415 13.85 -20.34 8.35
C LEU A 415 12.89 -20.44 9.54
N THR A 416 13.17 -19.70 10.62
CA THR A 416 12.26 -19.51 11.75
C THR A 416 11.15 -18.51 11.39
N THR A 417 10.15 -18.36 12.26
CA THR A 417 9.09 -17.35 12.09
C THR A 417 9.69 -15.97 11.92
N SER A 418 10.53 -15.51 12.86
CA SER A 418 11.13 -14.18 12.82
C SER A 418 12.00 -13.97 11.59
N SER A 419 12.79 -14.97 11.19
CA SER A 419 13.60 -14.90 9.97
C SER A 419 12.76 -14.89 8.69
N THR A 420 11.59 -15.53 8.68
CA THR A 420 10.66 -15.49 7.54
C THR A 420 9.89 -14.17 7.50
N ALA A 421 9.49 -13.66 8.67
CA ALA A 421 8.74 -12.41 8.81
C ALA A 421 9.56 -11.17 8.40
N ILE A 422 10.90 -11.27 8.35
CA ILE A 422 11.76 -10.17 7.91
C ILE A 422 11.52 -9.78 6.45
N PHE A 423 10.99 -10.71 5.63
CA PHE A 423 10.46 -10.37 4.30
C PHE A 423 9.09 -9.72 4.41
N ILE A 424 9.06 -8.59 5.14
CA ILE A 424 7.84 -7.87 5.44
C ILE A 424 7.23 -7.32 4.14
N PRO A 425 5.94 -7.56 3.89
CA PRO A 425 5.32 -7.19 2.61
C PRO A 425 4.90 -5.72 2.54
N PHE A 426 5.18 -4.93 3.58
CA PHE A 426 4.77 -3.54 3.70
C PHE A 426 5.94 -2.59 3.51
N ILE A 427 5.76 -1.56 2.68
CA ILE A 427 6.80 -0.58 2.35
C ILE A 427 6.30 0.82 2.71
N THR A 428 5.44 1.37 1.87
CA THR A 428 4.81 2.68 2.03
C THR A 428 3.45 2.67 1.36
N GLN A 429 2.52 3.38 1.96
CA GLN A 429 1.18 3.49 1.38
C GLN A 429 1.24 4.25 0.05
N GLU A 430 0.72 3.63 -1.00
CA GLU A 430 0.52 4.25 -2.30
C GLU A 430 -0.90 4.81 -2.37
N LEU A 431 -1.00 6.10 -2.65
CA LEU A 431 -2.27 6.79 -2.81
C LEU A 431 -2.40 7.21 -4.28
N PHE A 432 -3.00 6.38 -5.09
CA PHE A 432 -3.32 6.67 -6.48
C PHE A 432 -4.80 6.39 -6.73
N GLN A 433 -5.63 7.34 -6.34
CA GLN A 433 -7.08 7.29 -6.56
C GLN A 433 -7.41 7.99 -7.88
N THR A 434 -8.57 7.67 -8.45
CA THR A 434 -9.07 8.27 -9.69
C THR A 434 -10.36 9.04 -9.42
N GLY A 435 -10.86 9.79 -10.39
CA GLY A 435 -12.06 10.61 -10.25
C GLY A 435 -11.76 11.99 -9.68
N GLN A 436 -12.33 12.35 -8.54
CA GLN A 436 -12.14 13.67 -7.89
C GLN A 436 -10.87 13.75 -7.00
N ALA A 437 -9.89 12.89 -7.25
CA ALA A 437 -8.66 12.87 -6.47
C ALA A 437 -7.76 14.07 -6.78
N LEU A 438 -7.27 14.71 -5.73
CA LEU A 438 -6.37 15.86 -5.82
C LEU A 438 -4.91 15.41 -5.83
N TYR A 439 -4.06 16.12 -6.56
CA TYR A 439 -2.62 15.86 -6.60
C TYR A 439 -1.90 16.52 -5.43
N TYR A 440 -1.21 15.73 -4.62
CA TYR A 440 -0.45 16.21 -3.46
C TYR A 440 1.07 16.27 -3.70
N GLY A 441 1.62 15.44 -4.57
CA GLY A 441 3.05 15.39 -4.85
C GLY A 441 3.51 14.05 -5.36
N LEU A 442 4.81 13.79 -5.23
CA LEU A 442 5.41 12.49 -5.47
C LEU A 442 5.75 11.83 -4.13
N ASN A 443 5.52 10.53 -4.02
CA ASN A 443 5.91 9.75 -2.85
C ASN A 443 7.43 9.75 -2.72
N ALA A 444 7.94 10.11 -1.55
CA ALA A 444 9.39 10.26 -1.32
C ALA A 444 10.18 8.95 -1.41
N LEU A 445 9.52 7.80 -1.25
CA LEU A 445 10.16 6.47 -1.34
C LEU A 445 9.99 5.85 -2.72
N SER A 446 8.76 5.78 -3.23
CA SER A 446 8.47 5.12 -4.50
C SER A 446 8.54 6.05 -5.71
N ASN A 447 8.61 7.37 -5.48
CA ASN A 447 8.53 8.41 -6.52
C ASN A 447 7.25 8.34 -7.40
N ASN A 448 6.21 7.64 -6.93
CA ASN A 448 4.91 7.60 -7.57
C ASN A 448 4.07 8.82 -7.21
N MET A 449 3.14 9.21 -8.11
CA MET A 449 2.22 10.32 -7.84
C MET A 449 1.28 9.98 -6.68
N ILE A 450 1.06 10.96 -5.80
CA ILE A 450 0.06 10.91 -4.75
C ILE A 450 -1.18 11.64 -5.27
N LEU A 451 -2.23 10.87 -5.54
CA LEU A 451 -3.56 11.34 -5.89
C LEU A 451 -4.54 10.83 -4.84
N CYS A 452 -5.18 11.73 -4.12
CA CYS A 452 -6.07 11.37 -3.02
C CYS A 452 -7.35 12.19 -3.05
N ASP A 453 -8.49 11.53 -2.98
CA ASP A 453 -9.77 12.13 -2.65
C ASP A 453 -9.96 12.11 -1.12
N ARG A 454 -9.73 13.24 -0.48
CA ARG A 454 -9.82 13.36 1.00
C ARG A 454 -11.20 13.05 1.55
N LYS A 455 -12.27 13.20 0.76
CA LYS A 455 -13.63 12.87 1.19
C LYS A 455 -13.83 11.38 1.39
N GLN A 456 -13.02 10.53 0.73
CA GLN A 456 -13.02 9.08 0.91
C GLN A 456 -12.18 8.61 2.11
N LEU A 457 -11.42 9.51 2.74
CA LEU A 457 -10.67 9.20 3.93
C LEU A 457 -11.60 9.15 5.17
N LYS A 458 -11.16 8.43 6.20
CA LYS A 458 -11.89 8.35 7.48
C LYS A 458 -12.12 9.73 8.11
N ASN A 459 -11.19 10.65 7.91
CA ASN A 459 -11.27 12.04 8.33
C ASN A 459 -10.67 12.94 7.23
N PRO A 460 -11.47 13.84 6.62
CA PRO A 460 -11.01 14.72 5.53
C PRO A 460 -10.21 15.94 6.01
N ASN A 461 -10.11 16.19 7.31
CA ASN A 461 -9.39 17.34 7.83
C ASN A 461 -7.90 17.28 7.47
N GLY A 462 -7.29 18.41 7.20
CA GLY A 462 -5.89 18.55 6.84
C GLY A 462 -5.21 19.68 7.60
N LEU A 463 -3.89 19.53 7.81
CA LEU A 463 -3.04 20.51 8.46
C LEU A 463 -1.78 20.72 7.62
N ILE A 464 -1.49 21.99 7.25
CA ILE A 464 -0.30 22.37 6.49
C ILE A 464 0.65 23.10 7.44
N LEU A 465 1.76 22.47 7.78
CA LEU A 465 2.78 22.99 8.68
C LEU A 465 4.08 23.28 7.94
N GLY A 466 4.79 24.31 8.35
CA GLY A 466 6.10 24.64 7.81
C GLY A 466 6.63 25.96 8.38
N THR A 467 7.93 26.15 8.28
CA THR A 467 8.59 27.43 8.63
C THR A 467 8.23 28.52 7.64
N PRO A 468 8.41 29.81 7.97
CA PRO A 468 8.25 30.90 7.01
C PRO A 468 9.10 30.67 5.75
N GLY A 469 8.52 30.92 4.57
CA GLY A 469 9.21 30.69 3.29
C GLY A 469 9.26 29.23 2.80
N SER A 470 8.73 28.26 3.54
CA SER A 470 8.72 26.84 3.15
C SER A 470 7.69 26.48 2.05
N GLY A 471 6.82 27.40 1.65
CA GLY A 471 5.81 27.20 0.61
C GLY A 471 4.44 26.75 1.11
N LYS A 472 4.08 26.95 2.39
CA LYS A 472 2.75 26.63 2.94
C LYS A 472 1.61 27.21 2.13
N SER A 473 1.62 28.55 1.95
CA SER A 473 0.58 29.25 1.19
C SER A 473 0.53 28.81 -0.28
N PHE A 474 1.68 28.46 -0.86
CA PHE A 474 1.73 27.92 -2.22
C PHE A 474 1.08 26.53 -2.30
N ALA A 475 1.35 25.66 -1.33
CA ALA A 475 0.72 24.34 -1.26
C ALA A 475 -0.81 24.45 -1.09
N ALA A 476 -1.27 25.36 -0.23
CA ALA A 476 -2.70 25.62 -0.05
C ALA A 476 -3.34 26.18 -1.33
N LYS A 477 -2.71 27.15 -2.02
CA LYS A 477 -3.20 27.68 -3.31
C LYS A 477 -3.32 26.60 -4.37
N ARG A 478 -2.33 25.68 -4.43
CA ARG A 478 -2.37 24.54 -5.36
C ARG A 478 -3.52 23.60 -5.05
N GLU A 479 -3.77 23.27 -3.78
CA GLU A 479 -4.89 22.41 -3.37
C GLU A 479 -6.24 23.07 -3.71
N MET A 480 -6.42 24.36 -3.39
CA MET A 480 -7.62 25.11 -3.75
C MET A 480 -7.88 25.15 -5.26
N THR A 481 -6.84 25.43 -6.05
CA THR A 481 -6.94 25.42 -7.51
C THR A 481 -7.33 24.05 -8.03
N ASN A 482 -6.73 23.00 -7.47
CA ASN A 482 -7.00 21.61 -7.85
C ASN A 482 -8.45 21.22 -7.54
N ALA A 483 -8.93 21.54 -6.33
CA ALA A 483 -10.31 21.30 -5.93
C ALA A 483 -11.29 22.07 -6.85
N PHE A 484 -11.02 23.34 -7.14
CA PHE A 484 -11.85 24.16 -8.03
C PHE A 484 -11.95 23.60 -9.46
N LEU A 485 -10.86 23.04 -10.00
CA LEU A 485 -10.83 22.54 -11.38
C LEU A 485 -11.46 21.16 -11.54
N ILE A 486 -11.45 20.33 -10.47
CA ILE A 486 -11.80 18.89 -10.52
C ILE A 486 -13.17 18.61 -9.88
N THR A 487 -13.54 19.40 -8.84
CA THR A 487 -14.77 19.16 -8.06
C THR A 487 -15.79 20.27 -8.26
N ASP A 488 -17.02 20.01 -7.84
CA ASP A 488 -18.11 21.02 -7.77
C ASP A 488 -18.25 21.60 -6.35
N ASP A 489 -17.19 21.54 -5.54
CA ASP A 489 -17.22 21.99 -4.15
C ASP A 489 -17.13 23.51 -4.06
N ASP A 490 -17.88 24.06 -3.10
CA ASP A 490 -17.71 25.45 -2.67
C ASP A 490 -16.42 25.60 -1.85
N ILE A 491 -15.62 26.63 -2.17
CA ILE A 491 -14.37 26.90 -1.47
C ILE A 491 -14.50 28.19 -0.67
N ILE A 492 -14.44 28.06 0.66
CA ILE A 492 -14.51 29.18 1.59
C ILE A 492 -13.16 29.37 2.25
N ILE A 493 -12.58 30.58 2.13
CA ILE A 493 -11.25 30.91 2.65
C ILE A 493 -11.39 32.01 3.71
N CYS A 494 -10.88 31.76 4.91
CA CYS A 494 -10.65 32.79 5.92
C CYS A 494 -9.16 33.18 5.87
N ASP A 495 -8.88 34.40 5.38
CA ASP A 495 -7.53 34.85 5.07
C ASP A 495 -7.19 36.16 5.82
N PRO A 496 -6.58 36.07 7.02
CA PRO A 496 -6.23 37.26 7.80
C PRO A 496 -5.08 38.06 7.21
N GLU A 497 -4.26 37.50 6.32
CA GLU A 497 -3.07 38.14 5.75
C GLU A 497 -3.26 38.61 4.29
N ALA A 498 -4.44 38.37 3.70
CA ALA A 498 -4.79 38.72 2.32
C ALA A 498 -3.86 38.11 1.25
N GLU A 499 -3.38 36.90 1.46
CA GLU A 499 -2.48 36.20 0.54
C GLU A 499 -3.21 35.55 -0.66
N TYR A 500 -4.52 35.25 -0.53
CA TYR A 500 -5.30 34.52 -1.53
C TYR A 500 -6.11 35.38 -2.48
N PHE A 501 -6.12 36.70 -2.29
CA PHE A 501 -6.91 37.64 -3.06
C PHE A 501 -6.78 37.49 -4.59
N SER A 502 -5.55 37.46 -5.09
CA SER A 502 -5.29 37.34 -6.54
C SER A 502 -5.75 35.99 -7.12
N LEU A 503 -5.66 34.92 -6.34
CA LEU A 503 -6.18 33.61 -6.74
C LEU A 503 -7.71 33.63 -6.86
N VAL A 504 -8.39 34.14 -5.83
CA VAL A 504 -9.86 34.23 -5.80
C VAL A 504 -10.38 35.10 -6.96
N GLN A 505 -9.76 36.24 -7.23
CA GLN A 505 -10.11 37.08 -8.41
C GLN A 505 -9.90 36.34 -9.74
N ARG A 506 -8.80 35.61 -9.89
CA ARG A 506 -8.50 34.86 -11.11
C ARG A 506 -9.51 33.75 -11.39
N LEU A 507 -10.09 33.18 -10.33
CA LEU A 507 -11.14 32.15 -10.39
C LEU A 507 -12.56 32.76 -10.37
N ASN A 508 -12.71 34.05 -10.55
CA ASN A 508 -13.99 34.79 -10.51
C ASN A 508 -14.76 34.65 -9.20
N GLY A 509 -14.05 34.41 -8.11
CA GLY A 509 -14.62 34.31 -6.77
C GLY A 509 -14.93 35.71 -6.16
N GLN A 510 -15.75 35.70 -5.11
CA GLN A 510 -16.09 36.86 -4.33
C GLN A 510 -15.10 37.06 -3.16
N VAL A 511 -14.64 38.26 -2.96
CA VAL A 511 -13.81 38.65 -1.82
C VAL A 511 -14.55 39.61 -0.91
N ILE A 512 -14.77 39.18 0.34
CA ILE A 512 -15.43 39.94 1.40
C ILE A 512 -14.34 40.49 2.34
N ARG A 513 -14.14 41.81 2.36
CA ARG A 513 -13.16 42.42 3.24
C ARG A 513 -13.79 42.86 4.55
N LEU A 514 -13.50 42.19 5.63
CA LEU A 514 -13.85 42.61 6.98
C LEU A 514 -12.82 43.66 7.46
N SER A 515 -13.21 44.93 7.48
CA SER A 515 -12.34 46.03 7.90
C SER A 515 -13.06 46.90 8.91
N PRO A 516 -12.37 47.42 9.95
CA PRO A 516 -12.94 48.42 10.86
C PRO A 516 -13.49 49.66 10.17
N THR A 517 -13.02 49.97 8.95
CA THR A 517 -13.48 51.11 8.16
C THR A 517 -14.76 50.82 7.37
N GLY A 518 -15.26 49.59 7.37
CA GLY A 518 -16.45 49.18 6.61
C GLY A 518 -16.32 49.33 5.10
N ARG A 519 -15.10 49.42 4.55
CA ARG A 519 -14.86 49.55 3.13
C ARG A 519 -14.36 48.27 2.51
N GLY A 520 -15.04 47.79 1.51
CA GLY A 520 -14.60 46.70 0.65
C GLY A 520 -13.36 47.05 -0.18
N ILE A 521 -12.91 46.11 -1.00
CA ILE A 521 -11.74 46.28 -1.86
C ILE A 521 -11.97 47.30 -2.94
N ASP A 522 -13.21 47.43 -3.42
CA ASP A 522 -13.66 48.43 -4.41
C ASP A 522 -13.92 49.82 -3.80
N GLY A 523 -13.67 49.99 -2.50
CA GLY A 523 -13.90 51.25 -1.75
C GLY A 523 -15.36 51.51 -1.37
N LYS A 524 -16.29 50.61 -1.77
CA LYS A 524 -17.69 50.71 -1.37
C LYS A 524 -17.91 50.16 0.05
N PRO A 525 -19.00 50.61 0.72
CA PRO A 525 -19.36 50.03 1.99
C PRO A 525 -19.59 48.52 1.85
N GLN A 526 -19.01 47.73 2.76
CA GLN A 526 -19.18 46.27 2.83
C GLN A 526 -19.41 45.86 4.28
N TYR A 527 -20.56 45.27 4.56
CA TYR A 527 -21.03 44.95 5.87
C TYR A 527 -21.41 43.46 5.96
N VAL A 528 -21.16 42.87 7.11
CA VAL A 528 -21.63 41.52 7.46
C VAL A 528 -22.37 41.64 8.78
N ASN A 529 -23.65 41.28 8.76
CA ASN A 529 -24.52 41.33 9.93
C ASN A 529 -24.38 40.03 10.77
N PRO A 530 -23.85 40.07 11.98
CA PRO A 530 -23.79 38.90 12.83
C PRO A 530 -25.18 38.33 13.19
N MET A 531 -26.22 39.16 13.06
CA MET A 531 -27.61 38.77 13.35
C MET A 531 -28.33 38.15 12.15
N ASP A 532 -27.70 38.00 10.98
CA ASP A 532 -28.36 37.31 9.85
C ASP A 532 -28.71 35.87 10.17
N ILE A 533 -29.96 35.46 9.88
CA ILE A 533 -30.46 34.11 10.11
C ILE A 533 -30.93 33.49 8.80
N ASN A 534 -30.48 32.26 8.54
CA ASN A 534 -31.00 31.45 7.42
C ASN A 534 -32.13 30.55 7.93
N LEU A 535 -33.34 30.77 7.44
CA LEU A 535 -34.52 29.97 7.84
C LEU A 535 -34.61 28.62 7.11
N ASN A 536 -33.79 28.41 6.07
CA ASN A 536 -33.77 27.20 5.23
C ASN A 536 -32.56 26.30 5.53
N TYR A 537 -32.06 26.32 6.77
CA TYR A 537 -30.80 25.66 7.11
C TYR A 537 -30.89 24.13 7.05
N SER A 538 -31.92 23.53 7.62
CA SER A 538 -32.34 22.12 7.43
C SER A 538 -33.75 21.90 7.97
N GLU A 539 -34.42 20.83 7.56
CA GLU A 539 -35.77 20.47 8.04
C GLU A 539 -35.79 20.07 9.53
N ASP A 540 -34.65 19.60 10.05
CA ASP A 540 -34.53 19.06 11.42
C ASP A 540 -33.94 20.07 12.44
N ASP A 541 -33.35 21.19 11.98
CA ASP A 541 -32.71 22.17 12.87
C ASP A 541 -33.63 23.33 13.23
N ASN A 542 -33.47 23.82 14.47
CA ASN A 542 -34.12 25.07 14.89
C ASN A 542 -33.18 26.26 14.58
N PRO A 543 -33.41 27.02 13.49
CA PRO A 543 -32.53 28.12 13.07
C PRO A 543 -32.32 29.17 14.16
N LEU A 544 -33.33 29.42 14.98
CA LEU A 544 -33.23 30.38 16.09
C LEU A 544 -32.33 29.87 17.20
N ALA A 545 -32.36 28.57 17.51
CA ALA A 545 -31.48 27.99 18.52
C ALA A 545 -30.00 28.06 18.07
N LEU A 546 -29.72 27.71 16.81
CA LEU A 546 -28.37 27.83 16.24
C LEU A 546 -27.88 29.28 16.23
N LYS A 547 -28.75 30.24 15.87
CA LYS A 547 -28.39 31.65 15.91
C LYS A 547 -28.17 32.16 17.34
N SER A 548 -28.98 31.71 18.30
CA SER A 548 -28.78 32.03 19.72
C SER A 548 -27.42 31.53 20.23
N ASP A 549 -27.05 30.31 19.89
CA ASP A 549 -25.73 29.73 20.22
C ASP A 549 -24.57 30.51 19.61
N PHE A 550 -24.71 30.92 18.32
CA PHE A 550 -23.74 31.79 17.66
C PHE A 550 -23.60 33.15 18.37
N ILE A 551 -24.72 33.80 18.76
CA ILE A 551 -24.68 35.09 19.46
C ILE A 551 -24.12 34.92 20.87
N LEU A 552 -24.41 33.83 21.55
CA LEU A 552 -23.76 33.50 22.83
C LEU A 552 -22.25 33.41 22.66
N SER A 553 -21.77 32.71 21.65
CA SER A 553 -20.32 32.61 21.33
C SER A 553 -19.72 33.97 21.01
N LEU A 554 -20.41 34.81 20.24
CA LEU A 554 -19.97 36.16 19.92
C LEU A 554 -19.86 37.03 21.20
N CYS A 555 -20.87 36.98 22.06
CA CYS A 555 -20.85 37.69 23.34
C CYS A 555 -19.75 37.14 24.26
N GLU A 556 -19.49 35.85 24.27
CA GLU A 556 -18.39 35.26 25.02
C GLU A 556 -17.03 35.79 24.62
N LEU A 557 -16.77 35.93 23.29
CA LEU A 557 -15.56 36.54 22.78
C LEU A 557 -15.40 38.03 23.17
N VAL A 558 -16.50 38.77 23.20
CA VAL A 558 -16.50 40.21 23.52
C VAL A 558 -16.41 40.51 25.00
N ILE A 559 -17.06 39.70 25.84
CA ILE A 559 -17.33 40.00 27.25
C ILE A 559 -16.68 39.01 28.22
N GLY A 560 -16.58 37.75 27.81
CA GLY A 560 -16.35 36.60 28.71
C GLY A 560 -15.01 36.55 29.42
N GLY A 561 -14.00 37.26 28.98
CA GLY A 561 -12.67 37.25 29.58
C GLY A 561 -12.09 35.83 29.74
N LYS A 562 -11.35 35.59 30.84
CA LYS A 562 -10.76 34.26 31.12
C LYS A 562 -11.75 33.24 31.67
N GLU A 563 -12.84 33.68 32.27
CA GLU A 563 -13.82 32.82 32.96
C GLU A 563 -15.07 32.50 32.12
N GLY A 564 -15.16 33.08 30.91
CA GLY A 564 -16.32 32.93 30.02
C GLY A 564 -17.57 33.65 30.55
N LEU A 565 -18.71 33.44 29.86
CA LEU A 565 -20.00 33.97 30.26
C LEU A 565 -20.57 33.17 31.46
N GLN A 566 -21.05 33.88 32.50
CA GLN A 566 -21.72 33.26 33.60
C GLN A 566 -23.12 32.72 33.22
N PRO A 567 -23.68 31.74 33.92
CA PRO A 567 -24.98 31.15 33.58
C PRO A 567 -26.11 32.17 33.44
N VAL A 568 -26.09 33.24 34.25
CA VAL A 568 -27.08 34.34 34.19
C VAL A 568 -26.91 35.12 32.89
N ASP A 569 -25.66 35.42 32.50
CA ASP A 569 -25.36 36.12 31.23
C ASP A 569 -25.94 35.35 30.05
N LYS A 570 -25.70 34.03 29.98
CA LYS A 570 -26.21 33.16 28.92
C LYS A 570 -27.75 33.21 28.84
N THR A 571 -28.42 33.19 29.97
CA THR A 571 -29.89 33.24 30.02
C THR A 571 -30.42 34.58 29.55
N VAL A 572 -29.77 35.69 29.94
CA VAL A 572 -30.15 37.05 29.54
C VAL A 572 -29.96 37.24 28.05
N ILE A 573 -28.82 36.80 27.49
CA ILE A 573 -28.53 36.88 26.05
C ILE A 573 -29.54 36.04 25.26
N ASP A 574 -29.76 34.77 25.62
CA ASP A 574 -30.70 33.90 24.89
C ASP A 574 -32.14 34.48 24.89
N ARG A 575 -32.58 35.03 26.01
CA ARG A 575 -33.87 35.71 26.11
C ARG A 575 -33.95 36.91 25.20
N ALA A 576 -32.91 37.77 25.19
CA ALA A 576 -32.84 38.93 24.31
C ALA A 576 -32.87 38.54 22.83
N VAL A 577 -32.10 37.56 22.44
CA VAL A 577 -32.07 37.03 21.08
C VAL A 577 -33.47 36.58 20.63
N ARG A 578 -34.13 35.74 21.46
CA ARG A 578 -35.52 35.29 21.15
C ARG A 578 -36.50 36.44 20.98
N ASN A 579 -36.41 37.45 21.86
CA ASN A 579 -37.31 38.62 21.79
C ASN A 579 -37.06 39.42 20.50
N VAL A 580 -35.83 39.67 20.13
CA VAL A 580 -35.44 40.39 18.92
C VAL A 580 -35.92 39.71 17.66
N TYR A 581 -35.82 38.36 17.58
CA TYR A 581 -36.26 37.63 16.38
C TYR A 581 -37.78 37.35 16.33
N ARG A 582 -38.51 37.52 17.42
CA ARG A 582 -39.97 37.26 17.46
C ARG A 582 -40.74 38.03 16.35
N PRO A 583 -40.53 39.37 16.15
CA PRO A 583 -41.21 40.09 15.09
C PRO A 583 -40.79 39.63 13.70
N PHE A 584 -39.52 39.31 13.49
CA PHE A 584 -38.98 38.85 12.22
C PHE A 584 -39.55 37.48 11.84
N LEU A 585 -39.63 36.52 12.78
CA LEU A 585 -40.15 35.19 12.55
C LEU A 585 -41.67 35.19 12.31
N ALA A 586 -42.40 36.19 12.79
CA ALA A 586 -43.83 36.31 12.50
C ALA A 586 -44.14 36.74 11.06
N GLY A 587 -43.19 37.37 10.37
CA GLY A 587 -43.27 37.75 8.96
C GLY A 587 -41.88 38.00 8.39
N PRO A 588 -41.18 36.94 7.95
CA PRO A 588 -39.79 37.08 7.48
C PRO A 588 -39.69 38.02 6.28
N ASP A 589 -38.92 39.10 6.45
CA ASP A 589 -38.63 40.11 5.42
C ASP A 589 -37.15 40.51 5.56
N PRO A 590 -36.31 40.29 4.54
CA PRO A 590 -34.89 40.66 4.60
C PRO A 590 -34.66 42.12 5.00
N ALA A 591 -35.57 43.04 4.62
CA ALA A 591 -35.50 44.42 5.02
C ALA A 591 -35.75 44.69 6.52
N LYS A 592 -36.29 43.70 7.24
CA LYS A 592 -36.54 43.73 8.69
C LYS A 592 -35.60 42.83 9.47
N MET A 593 -34.55 42.28 8.82
CA MET A 593 -33.55 41.46 9.49
C MET A 593 -32.96 42.23 10.70
N PRO A 594 -32.98 41.64 11.91
CA PRO A 594 -32.37 42.24 13.07
C PRO A 594 -30.89 42.56 12.88
N ILE A 595 -30.41 43.61 13.57
CA ILE A 595 -29.00 44.01 13.64
C ILE A 595 -28.54 44.04 15.12
N LEU A 596 -27.24 44.21 15.34
CA LEU A 596 -26.70 44.25 16.71
C LEU A 596 -27.32 45.36 17.58
N GLY A 597 -27.71 46.48 16.97
CA GLY A 597 -28.42 47.55 17.65
C GLY A 597 -29.76 47.09 18.26
N ASP A 598 -30.50 46.25 17.54
CA ASP A 598 -31.77 45.72 18.06
C ASP A 598 -31.52 44.79 19.29
N LEU A 599 -30.44 44.02 19.29
CA LEU A 599 -30.03 43.21 20.42
C LEU A 599 -29.59 44.10 21.62
N TYR A 600 -28.82 45.11 21.34
CA TYR A 600 -28.36 46.09 22.33
C TYR A 600 -29.57 46.80 23.00
N ASP A 601 -30.53 47.29 22.25
CA ASP A 601 -31.73 47.94 22.77
C ASP A 601 -32.59 46.99 23.60
N GLU A 602 -32.69 45.73 23.19
CA GLU A 602 -33.43 44.71 23.94
C GLU A 602 -32.73 44.33 25.24
N LEU A 603 -31.41 44.27 25.28
CA LEU A 603 -30.64 44.09 26.51
C LEU A 603 -30.85 45.21 27.51
N LEU A 604 -30.85 46.45 27.04
CA LEU A 604 -31.13 47.64 27.90
C LEU A 604 -32.54 47.65 28.49
N ARG A 605 -33.50 46.94 27.90
CA ARG A 605 -34.89 46.81 28.43
C ARG A 605 -35.02 45.75 29.52
N GLN A 606 -34.03 44.89 29.68
CA GLN A 606 -34.07 43.85 30.68
C GLN A 606 -33.68 44.39 32.07
N PRO A 607 -34.31 43.92 33.18
CA PRO A 607 -34.11 44.45 34.51
C PRO A 607 -32.82 44.02 35.19
N GLU A 608 -32.17 42.95 34.69
CA GLU A 608 -30.97 42.38 35.31
C GLU A 608 -29.73 43.29 35.09
N PRO A 609 -28.88 43.48 36.11
CA PRO A 609 -27.67 44.30 35.97
C PRO A 609 -26.66 43.68 34.99
N GLU A 610 -26.69 42.37 34.81
CA GLU A 610 -25.89 41.65 33.80
C GLU A 610 -26.25 42.12 32.38
N ALA A 611 -27.51 42.37 32.08
CA ALA A 611 -27.97 42.83 30.80
C ALA A 611 -27.36 44.22 30.44
N ALA A 612 -27.34 45.14 31.40
CA ALA A 612 -26.70 46.44 31.24
C ALA A 612 -25.17 46.31 31.02
N ARG A 613 -24.53 45.38 31.73
CA ARG A 613 -23.09 45.11 31.57
C ARG A 613 -22.79 44.54 30.16
N ILE A 614 -23.62 43.59 29.70
CA ILE A 614 -23.49 43.01 28.35
C ILE A 614 -23.71 44.07 27.27
N ALA A 615 -24.75 44.89 27.42
CA ALA A 615 -25.03 46.01 26.52
C ALA A 615 -23.84 46.99 26.47
N ALA A 616 -23.29 47.40 27.60
CA ALA A 616 -22.12 48.29 27.63
C ALA A 616 -20.89 47.71 26.91
N ALA A 617 -20.68 46.42 26.95
CA ALA A 617 -19.60 45.76 26.22
C ALA A 617 -19.87 45.71 24.72
N LEU A 618 -21.13 45.59 24.30
CA LEU A 618 -21.52 45.60 22.87
C LEU A 618 -21.54 47.01 22.26
N GLU A 619 -21.56 48.07 23.08
CA GLU A 619 -21.65 49.47 22.60
C GLU A 619 -20.55 49.81 21.58
N LEU A 620 -19.34 49.27 21.76
CA LEU A 620 -18.23 49.43 20.80
C LEU A 620 -18.60 49.01 19.38
N TYR A 621 -19.41 47.94 19.25
CA TYR A 621 -19.82 47.36 17.99
C TYR A 621 -21.16 47.92 17.46
N VAL A 622 -21.89 48.63 18.26
CA VAL A 622 -23.20 49.21 17.89
C VAL A 622 -23.09 50.67 17.52
N SER A 623 -22.52 51.50 18.38
CA SER A 623 -22.37 52.94 18.21
C SER A 623 -20.91 53.43 18.26
N GLY A 624 -19.99 52.56 18.69
CA GLY A 624 -18.56 52.85 18.80
C GLY A 624 -17.79 52.73 17.49
N SER A 625 -16.46 52.63 17.59
CA SER A 625 -15.53 52.62 16.45
C SER A 625 -15.60 51.36 15.56
N LEU A 626 -16.26 50.28 16.05
CA LEU A 626 -16.46 49.05 15.31
C LEU A 626 -17.92 48.83 14.89
N ASN A 627 -18.67 49.91 14.66
CA ASN A 627 -20.09 49.86 14.27
C ASN A 627 -20.34 49.24 12.88
N VAL A 628 -19.31 48.88 12.17
CA VAL A 628 -19.36 48.11 10.89
C VAL A 628 -20.22 46.83 11.00
N PHE A 629 -20.33 46.26 12.16
CA PHE A 629 -21.15 45.08 12.42
C PHE A 629 -22.62 45.40 12.76
N ASN A 630 -22.97 46.68 12.88
CA ASN A 630 -24.34 47.11 13.15
C ASN A 630 -25.09 47.57 11.89
N HIS A 631 -24.87 46.88 10.80
CA HIS A 631 -25.52 47.11 9.52
C HIS A 631 -26.03 45.80 8.95
N ARG A 632 -27.06 45.87 8.11
CA ARG A 632 -27.49 44.68 7.34
C ARG A 632 -26.42 44.31 6.31
N THR A 633 -26.27 43.02 6.05
CA THR A 633 -25.35 42.52 5.02
C THR A 633 -25.74 43.06 3.64
N ASN A 634 -24.75 43.48 2.87
CA ASN A 634 -24.93 44.03 1.53
C ASN A 634 -24.00 43.41 0.48
#